data_08c86d757c38c60cfebfe72b18b50575
#
_entry.id   08c86d757c38c60cfebfe72b18b50575
#
_cell.length_a   1.000
_cell.length_b   1.000
_cell.length_c   1.000
_cell.angle_alpha   90.00
_cell.angle_beta   90.00
_cell.angle_gamma   90.00
#
_symmetry.space_group_name_H-M   'P 1'
#
loop_
_entity.id
_entity.type
_entity.pdbx_description
1 polymer ?
#
loop_
_entity_poly.entity_id
_entity_poly.type
_entity_poly.pdbx_seq_one_letter_code
_entity_poly.pdbx_strand_id
1 'polypeptide(L)'
;MTDPSDAVKTPPVIHDLTGSILGRFTLRGLLGAGGMGQVYRAEDNTLKRVVAIKRMAPQLQFEERDRKRFLKEAQRASALNHPNIAAIYDVLEVKGEILLVMEYVEGVTLRQRLRKPVSIEEFLDVAIQCAEGLGAAHQQHIVHGDIKPDNLMLTPAMRVKILDFGVAKRFAHFDPNDATESLTASLSGTPAYMAPEVLLQKPYDGRADLFSLGLTFYEMLGGKQPFQLDSFAGTLARVLHVEVPPLNKVNPSIQAPLAGLVSRMLMKDPQDRYASTADVVADLRKIQQGGKPATAKGDRPHSRTVLQFAVILAIAIALISWWPARQLWQSLAKKQHETIAQKVPPTEILAVLPFTAVEGNPKLTALGQGLVDSVSARLGRLTEDRALEVIPAGTLQQRSATSLADVRSQFGANLALRMALEQSGELIRVNYSLLNTQDGTVVGGDSVAVPAADAFGVEDDVAQGAVKALQLKLRPEEQAALNVHGTDQPAAYKYYLQARGYLLDYAKTENVENAIVMVGEALKLDPNFGKAKAVLGEAYWRKYWLSKQDRWTKLAQSECDSAVKLGNAGAAGHTCLGLVNDGTGRYREAATEYQRAIELEPTNEDAYLGLALAFEHQGAINEAEEAYQRAISSHPNTPVSYNSLGTFYLRRKEYEKALRMFQKVIELAPEGYGAYVNLGATLSNMGRYAESIEPLKKSIVIRPSYAAYVNLGTTYFGLNQFGDAATAYEQAIKLNPNQYVTWGNLGDARKYLGAKNEALAAYRKAVELASQELKVNPHDPDVLSSVASYYSEMGDRDHALLYLGQSLQNGHNDKDILLDAATVYNNLGETGLAVEWLGKTVQAGYPANRIKDLPEFRNLENNPGYMQLVGKPQASN
;
A
#
# COMPACT_ATOMS: atom_id res chain seq x y z
N MET A 1 16.81 23.72 38.54
CA MET A 1 17.70 22.95 37.67
C MET A 1 16.82 22.50 36.51
N THR A 2 16.88 23.24 35.43
CA THR A 2 16.10 23.05 34.22
C THR A 2 16.80 22.00 33.33
N ASP A 3 16.02 21.05 32.86
CA ASP A 3 16.43 19.92 31.99
C ASP A 3 16.88 20.43 30.59
N PRO A 4 18.02 20.00 30.03
CA PRO A 4 18.55 20.48 28.75
C PRO A 4 18.12 19.65 27.55
N SER A 5 16.86 19.19 27.44
CA SER A 5 16.40 18.37 26.34
C SER A 5 15.50 19.06 25.30
N ASP A 6 15.21 20.36 25.44
CA ASP A 6 14.44 21.15 24.45
C ASP A 6 15.34 21.96 23.51
N ALA A 7 16.25 21.31 22.81
CA ALA A 7 16.91 21.92 21.65
C ALA A 7 16.01 21.81 20.42
N VAL A 8 15.13 22.77 20.21
CA VAL A 8 14.50 23.04 18.90
C VAL A 8 15.63 23.12 17.86
N LYS A 9 15.70 22.12 16.96
CA LYS A 9 16.61 22.15 15.81
C LYS A 9 16.17 23.29 14.89
N THR A 10 16.82 24.45 15.06
CA THR A 10 16.74 25.54 14.09
C THR A 10 17.17 25.02 12.72
N PRO A 11 16.46 25.37 11.62
CA PRO A 11 16.91 25.02 10.27
C PRO A 11 18.32 25.58 10.04
N PRO A 12 19.20 24.87 9.31
CA PRO A 12 20.57 25.30 9.13
C PRO A 12 20.59 26.68 8.49
N VAL A 13 21.28 27.62 9.13
CA VAL A 13 21.49 28.99 8.63
C VAL A 13 22.23 28.86 7.28
N ILE A 14 21.55 29.13 6.19
CA ILE A 14 22.14 29.17 4.87
C ILE A 14 23.02 30.42 4.81
N HIS A 15 24.34 30.23 4.96
CA HIS A 15 25.28 31.33 4.80
C HIS A 15 25.37 31.76 3.33
N ASP A 16 24.99 32.99 3.04
CA ASP A 16 25.21 33.59 1.74
C ASP A 16 26.72 33.85 1.56
N LEU A 17 27.32 33.26 0.54
CA LEU A 17 28.72 33.39 0.21
C LEU A 17 29.00 34.52 -0.80
N THR A 18 28.05 35.41 -1.03
CA THR A 18 28.24 36.56 -1.92
C THR A 18 29.48 37.38 -1.48
N GLY A 19 30.35 37.68 -2.44
CA GLY A 19 31.64 38.33 -2.20
C GLY A 19 32.84 37.38 -1.96
N SER A 20 32.58 36.08 -1.71
CA SER A 20 33.61 35.08 -1.50
C SER A 20 34.29 34.68 -2.82
N ILE A 21 35.55 34.24 -2.71
CA ILE A 21 36.32 33.69 -3.84
C ILE A 21 36.42 32.17 -3.67
N LEU A 22 35.93 31.45 -4.67
CA LEU A 22 36.01 30.00 -4.77
C LEU A 22 36.92 29.63 -5.95
N GLY A 23 38.17 29.28 -5.66
CA GLY A 23 39.18 29.07 -6.68
C GLY A 23 39.40 30.32 -7.52
N ARG A 24 39.18 30.24 -8.87
CA ARG A 24 39.30 31.38 -9.79
C ARG A 24 38.00 32.22 -9.93
N PHE A 25 36.93 31.87 -9.17
CA PHE A 25 35.61 32.49 -9.32
C PHE A 25 35.30 33.42 -8.15
N THR A 26 34.81 34.61 -8.47
CA THR A 26 34.28 35.56 -7.47
C THR A 26 32.76 35.51 -7.50
N LEU A 27 32.13 35.16 -6.37
CA LEU A 27 30.68 35.11 -6.26
C LEU A 27 30.12 36.55 -6.16
N ARG A 28 29.22 36.90 -7.09
CA ARG A 28 28.66 38.28 -7.22
C ARG A 28 27.29 38.43 -6.64
N GLY A 29 26.55 37.35 -6.46
CA GLY A 29 25.18 37.37 -5.90
C GLY A 29 24.51 36.01 -5.97
N LEU A 30 23.60 35.74 -5.03
CA LEU A 30 22.80 34.55 -4.97
C LEU A 30 21.67 34.64 -6.00
N LEU A 31 21.55 33.68 -6.92
CA LEU A 31 20.49 33.57 -7.92
C LEU A 31 19.32 32.76 -7.41
N GLY A 32 19.57 31.77 -6.55
CA GLY A 32 18.54 30.94 -5.98
C GLY A 32 19.09 29.96 -4.95
N ALA A 33 18.25 29.53 -4.01
CA ALA A 33 18.56 28.51 -3.02
C ALA A 33 17.41 27.50 -2.96
N GLY A 34 17.72 26.21 -2.80
CA GLY A 34 16.74 25.14 -2.70
C GLY A 34 17.33 23.88 -2.07
N GLY A 35 16.57 22.83 -1.95
CA GLY A 35 17.00 21.59 -1.29
C GLY A 35 18.20 20.89 -1.92
N MET A 36 18.55 21.21 -3.17
CA MET A 36 19.73 20.68 -3.88
C MET A 36 20.96 21.55 -3.75
N GLY A 37 20.88 22.73 -3.13
CA GLY A 37 21.99 23.66 -2.97
C GLY A 37 21.66 25.10 -3.34
N GLN A 38 22.72 25.88 -3.57
CA GLN A 38 22.67 27.30 -3.86
C GLN A 38 23.27 27.58 -5.25
N VAL A 39 22.65 28.47 -6.02
CA VAL A 39 23.15 28.91 -7.33
C VAL A 39 23.57 30.37 -7.22
N TYR A 40 24.81 30.65 -7.59
CA TYR A 40 25.38 32.00 -7.55
C TYR A 40 25.71 32.50 -8.96
N ARG A 41 25.47 33.79 -9.18
CA ARG A 41 26.11 34.52 -10.26
C ARG A 41 27.56 34.75 -9.88
N ALA A 42 28.51 34.36 -10.71
CA ALA A 42 29.93 34.47 -10.42
C ALA A 42 30.72 35.02 -11.65
N GLU A 43 31.86 35.58 -11.38
CA GLU A 43 32.82 36.03 -12.42
C GLU A 43 34.02 35.09 -12.42
N ASP A 44 34.32 34.51 -13.55
CA ASP A 44 35.58 33.78 -13.79
C ASP A 44 36.70 34.81 -13.98
N ASN A 45 37.53 34.96 -12.95
CA ASN A 45 38.64 35.98 -12.94
C ASN A 45 39.71 35.69 -13.98
N THR A 46 39.83 34.45 -14.46
CA THR A 46 40.81 34.04 -15.48
C THR A 46 40.25 34.30 -16.90
N LEU A 47 39.03 33.84 -17.16
CA LEU A 47 38.43 33.96 -18.50
C LEU A 47 37.61 35.24 -18.69
N LYS A 48 37.49 36.09 -17.67
CA LYS A 48 36.80 37.38 -17.69
C LYS A 48 35.35 37.26 -18.22
N ARG A 49 34.61 36.20 -17.80
CA ARG A 49 33.23 35.97 -18.19
C ARG A 49 32.34 35.72 -17.00
N VAL A 50 31.08 36.02 -17.12
CA VAL A 50 30.06 35.70 -16.10
C VAL A 50 29.62 34.24 -16.27
N VAL A 51 29.51 33.54 -15.15
CA VAL A 51 29.09 32.15 -15.07
C VAL A 51 28.03 31.98 -13.95
N ALA A 52 27.28 30.89 -13.96
CA ALA A 52 26.51 30.43 -12.85
C ALA A 52 27.27 29.30 -12.14
N ILE A 53 27.32 29.37 -10.78
CA ILE A 53 27.95 28.34 -9.97
C ILE A 53 26.89 27.73 -9.07
N LYS A 54 26.64 26.44 -9.23
CA LYS A 54 25.75 25.69 -8.35
C LYS A 54 26.59 24.96 -7.31
N ARG A 55 26.43 25.36 -6.04
CA ARG A 55 27.02 24.72 -4.88
C ARG A 55 26.05 23.67 -4.37
N MET A 56 26.49 22.42 -4.32
CA MET A 56 25.66 21.31 -3.83
C MET A 56 25.46 21.44 -2.31
N ALA A 57 24.27 21.05 -1.84
CA ALA A 57 23.94 21.12 -0.42
C ALA A 57 24.84 20.20 0.42
N PRO A 58 25.36 20.66 1.59
CA PRO A 58 26.26 19.86 2.43
C PRO A 58 25.65 18.55 2.94
N GLN A 59 24.33 18.47 3.00
CA GLN A 59 23.60 17.27 3.40
C GLN A 59 23.62 16.14 2.35
N LEU A 60 24.02 16.43 1.12
CA LEU A 60 24.34 15.45 0.08
C LEU A 60 25.77 14.95 0.31
N GLN A 61 26.03 14.30 1.45
CA GLN A 61 27.29 13.60 1.70
C GLN A 61 27.30 12.36 0.82
N PHE A 62 27.92 12.52 -0.34
CA PHE A 62 28.16 11.40 -1.25
C PHE A 62 29.20 10.46 -0.63
N GLU A 63 28.86 9.19 -0.47
CA GLU A 63 29.86 8.15 -0.33
C GLU A 63 30.81 8.21 -1.54
N GLU A 64 32.05 7.81 -1.39
CA GLU A 64 33.07 7.93 -2.45
C GLU A 64 32.65 7.29 -3.77
N ARG A 65 31.81 6.25 -3.72
CA ARG A 65 31.25 5.57 -4.87
C ARG A 65 30.23 6.44 -5.63
N ASP A 66 29.34 7.11 -4.92
CA ASP A 66 28.30 7.96 -5.50
C ASP A 66 28.91 9.26 -6.04
N ARG A 67 29.95 9.76 -5.40
CA ARG A 67 30.72 10.89 -5.84
C ARG A 67 31.41 10.63 -7.19
N LYS A 68 32.09 9.49 -7.36
CA LYS A 68 32.71 9.10 -8.63
C LYS A 68 31.65 8.98 -9.74
N ARG A 69 30.49 8.48 -9.42
CA ARG A 69 29.37 8.34 -10.35
C ARG A 69 28.80 9.70 -10.76
N PHE A 70 28.61 10.60 -9.79
CA PHE A 70 28.18 11.99 -10.03
C PHE A 70 29.14 12.71 -10.99
N LEU A 71 30.44 12.66 -10.72
CA LEU A 71 31.45 13.27 -11.56
C LEU A 71 31.42 12.72 -13.01
N LYS A 72 31.21 11.41 -13.14
CA LYS A 72 31.09 10.77 -14.46
C LYS A 72 29.83 11.21 -15.22
N GLU A 73 28.70 11.39 -14.55
CA GLU A 73 27.48 11.88 -15.18
C GLU A 73 27.57 13.38 -15.52
N ALA A 74 28.16 14.18 -14.64
CA ALA A 74 28.42 15.59 -14.90
C ALA A 74 29.36 15.78 -16.11
N GLN A 75 30.38 14.92 -16.24
CA GLN A 75 31.25 14.89 -17.42
C GLN A 75 30.49 14.52 -18.70
N ARG A 76 29.54 13.58 -18.64
CA ARG A 76 28.69 13.27 -19.80
C ARG A 76 27.81 14.44 -20.19
N ALA A 77 27.19 15.09 -19.19
CA ALA A 77 26.33 16.25 -19.38
C ALA A 77 27.14 17.45 -19.94
N SER A 78 28.42 17.62 -19.56
CA SER A 78 29.27 18.68 -20.09
C SER A 78 29.60 18.52 -21.57
N ALA A 79 29.46 17.31 -22.12
CA ALA A 79 29.65 17.08 -23.58
C ALA A 79 28.44 17.58 -24.41
N LEU A 80 27.30 17.92 -23.80
CA LEU A 80 26.15 18.45 -24.50
C LEU A 80 26.40 19.88 -24.95
N ASN A 81 26.40 20.08 -26.27
CA ASN A 81 26.49 21.40 -26.89
C ASN A 81 25.31 21.62 -27.82
N HIS A 82 24.30 22.36 -27.34
CA HIS A 82 23.10 22.66 -28.11
C HIS A 82 22.58 24.07 -27.78
N PRO A 83 22.07 24.86 -28.73
CA PRO A 83 21.61 26.23 -28.48
C PRO A 83 20.51 26.33 -27.40
N ASN A 84 19.74 25.28 -27.22
CA ASN A 84 18.66 25.22 -26.22
C ASN A 84 19.03 24.50 -24.91
N ILE A 85 20.30 24.20 -24.69
CA ILE A 85 20.81 23.62 -23.44
C ILE A 85 21.83 24.59 -22.83
N ALA A 86 21.76 24.81 -21.53
CA ALA A 86 22.79 25.58 -20.83
C ALA A 86 24.05 24.73 -20.69
N ALA A 87 25.18 25.24 -21.15
CA ALA A 87 26.44 24.53 -21.16
C ALA A 87 27.02 24.36 -19.76
N ILE A 88 27.49 23.17 -19.42
CA ILE A 88 28.33 22.94 -18.21
C ILE A 88 29.78 23.15 -18.62
N TYR A 89 30.44 24.10 -17.95
CA TYR A 89 31.81 24.49 -18.29
C TYR A 89 32.85 23.73 -17.46
N ASP A 90 32.57 23.42 -16.22
CA ASP A 90 33.52 22.79 -15.30
C ASP A 90 32.82 22.16 -14.09
N VAL A 91 33.46 21.19 -13.47
CA VAL A 91 33.06 20.60 -12.19
C VAL A 91 34.25 20.69 -11.25
N LEU A 92 34.15 21.48 -10.21
CA LEU A 92 35.25 21.76 -9.30
C LEU A 92 34.94 21.13 -7.94
N GLU A 93 36.03 20.75 -7.29
CA GLU A 93 36.03 20.35 -5.91
C GLU A 93 36.84 21.36 -5.09
N VAL A 94 36.17 22.05 -4.18
CA VAL A 94 36.79 23.05 -3.32
C VAL A 94 36.45 22.73 -1.86
N LYS A 95 37.47 22.44 -1.05
CA LYS A 95 37.31 22.10 0.38
C LYS A 95 36.33 20.96 0.67
N GLY A 96 36.28 19.95 -0.22
CA GLY A 96 35.36 18.81 -0.07
C GLY A 96 33.94 19.05 -0.60
N GLU A 97 33.63 20.25 -1.08
CA GLU A 97 32.36 20.60 -1.70
C GLU A 97 32.43 20.49 -3.23
N ILE A 98 31.38 20.01 -3.86
CA ILE A 98 31.27 19.94 -5.32
C ILE A 98 30.57 21.20 -5.83
N LEU A 99 31.20 21.87 -6.80
CA LEU A 99 30.71 23.07 -7.46
C LEU A 99 30.57 22.78 -8.96
N LEU A 100 29.35 23.02 -9.49
CA LEU A 100 29.07 22.90 -10.92
C LEU A 100 29.12 24.30 -11.55
N VAL A 101 30.08 24.53 -12.48
CA VAL A 101 30.21 25.79 -13.18
C VAL A 101 29.49 25.69 -14.53
N MET A 102 28.55 26.58 -14.77
CA MET A 102 27.67 26.51 -15.97
C MET A 102 27.46 27.89 -16.61
N GLU A 103 26.86 27.86 -17.78
CA GLU A 103 26.44 29.06 -18.52
C GLU A 103 25.50 29.90 -17.66
N TYR A 104 25.84 31.18 -17.49
CA TYR A 104 24.92 32.16 -16.93
C TYR A 104 23.92 32.56 -18.02
N VAL A 105 22.68 32.19 -17.87
CA VAL A 105 21.60 32.53 -18.80
C VAL A 105 20.92 33.82 -18.35
N GLU A 106 21.04 34.87 -19.15
CA GLU A 106 20.28 36.10 -18.89
C GLU A 106 18.85 35.93 -19.42
N GLY A 107 17.84 36.09 -18.51
CA GLY A 107 16.46 35.88 -18.86
C GLY A 107 15.56 35.64 -17.64
N VAL A 108 14.38 35.09 -17.90
CA VAL A 108 13.39 34.70 -16.91
C VAL A 108 13.07 33.21 -17.00
N THR A 109 12.72 32.58 -15.87
CA THR A 109 12.25 31.20 -15.91
C THR A 109 10.89 31.12 -16.62
N LEU A 110 10.58 29.98 -17.23
CA LEU A 110 9.25 29.74 -17.79
C LEU A 110 8.17 29.87 -16.69
N ARG A 111 8.48 29.47 -15.45
CA ARG A 111 7.59 29.71 -14.29
C ARG A 111 7.23 31.19 -14.10
N GLN A 112 8.20 32.07 -14.23
CA GLN A 112 7.98 33.53 -14.13
C GLN A 112 7.20 34.05 -15.35
N ARG A 113 7.47 33.51 -16.55
CA ARG A 113 6.77 33.87 -17.76
C ARG A 113 5.29 33.48 -17.71
N LEU A 114 4.96 32.33 -17.15
CA LEU A 114 3.60 31.79 -17.01
C LEU A 114 2.69 32.61 -16.07
N ARG A 115 3.20 33.61 -15.39
CA ARG A 115 2.37 34.60 -14.67
C ARG A 115 1.48 35.46 -15.61
N LYS A 116 1.76 35.40 -16.89
CA LYS A 116 0.98 36.06 -17.95
C LYS A 116 0.54 35.01 -18.96
N PRO A 117 -0.63 35.19 -19.58
CA PRO A 117 -1.09 34.28 -20.64
C PRO A 117 -0.07 34.14 -21.76
N VAL A 118 0.02 32.93 -22.32
CA VAL A 118 0.89 32.58 -23.44
C VAL A 118 0.03 32.41 -24.67
N SER A 119 0.42 33.03 -25.80
CA SER A 119 -0.27 32.83 -27.09
C SER A 119 0.08 31.43 -27.66
N ILE A 120 -0.76 30.91 -28.55
CA ILE A 120 -0.51 29.62 -29.20
C ILE A 120 0.77 29.67 -30.05
N GLU A 121 1.05 30.78 -30.69
CA GLU A 121 2.26 31.01 -31.49
C GLU A 121 3.51 30.97 -30.62
N GLU A 122 3.52 31.74 -29.52
CA GLU A 122 4.61 31.70 -28.52
C GLU A 122 4.78 30.32 -27.92
N PHE A 123 3.67 29.63 -27.62
CA PHE A 123 3.69 28.27 -27.13
C PHE A 123 4.42 27.32 -28.10
N LEU A 124 4.05 27.34 -29.36
CA LEU A 124 4.62 26.46 -30.40
C LEU A 124 6.13 26.69 -30.55
N ASP A 125 6.56 27.97 -30.58
CA ASP A 125 7.97 28.31 -30.67
C ASP A 125 8.78 27.83 -29.47
N VAL A 126 8.26 27.99 -28.25
CA VAL A 126 8.90 27.49 -27.01
C VAL A 126 8.88 25.97 -26.98
N ALA A 127 7.76 25.34 -27.33
CA ALA A 127 7.58 23.89 -27.28
C ALA A 127 8.54 23.14 -28.24
N ILE A 128 8.70 23.67 -29.45
CA ILE A 128 9.63 23.11 -30.43
C ILE A 128 11.08 23.18 -29.90
N GLN A 129 11.48 24.34 -29.37
CA GLN A 129 12.84 24.53 -28.84
C GLN A 129 13.12 23.60 -27.64
N CYS A 130 12.14 23.42 -26.73
CA CYS A 130 12.26 22.48 -25.61
C CYS A 130 12.45 21.04 -26.11
N ALA A 131 11.63 20.60 -27.07
CA ALA A 131 11.69 19.25 -27.60
C ALA A 131 12.98 18.99 -28.38
N GLU A 132 13.51 19.98 -29.15
CA GLU A 132 14.79 19.91 -29.84
C GLU A 132 15.96 19.80 -28.87
N GLY A 133 15.98 20.62 -27.80
CA GLY A 133 16.99 20.53 -26.75
C GLY A 133 17.02 19.17 -26.06
N LEU A 134 15.85 18.65 -25.68
CA LEU A 134 15.75 17.30 -25.08
C LEU A 134 16.19 16.22 -26.10
N GLY A 135 15.83 16.38 -27.37
CA GLY A 135 16.25 15.47 -28.43
C GLY A 135 17.77 15.33 -28.56
N ALA A 136 18.50 16.44 -28.47
CA ALA A 136 19.94 16.43 -28.48
C ALA A 136 20.55 15.67 -27.29
N ALA A 137 19.94 15.78 -26.08
CA ALA A 137 20.35 15.04 -24.91
C ALA A 137 20.05 13.53 -25.03
N HIS A 138 18.83 13.18 -25.51
CA HIS A 138 18.42 11.79 -25.68
C HIS A 138 19.26 11.05 -26.71
N GLN A 139 19.73 11.71 -27.79
CA GLN A 139 20.69 11.13 -28.76
C GLN A 139 22.01 10.73 -28.12
N GLN A 140 22.40 11.38 -27.02
CA GLN A 140 23.58 11.06 -26.22
C GLN A 140 23.26 10.12 -25.04
N HIS A 141 22.06 9.50 -25.04
CA HIS A 141 21.57 8.65 -23.97
C HIS A 141 21.51 9.34 -22.60
N ILE A 142 21.28 10.66 -22.57
CA ILE A 142 21.14 11.46 -21.38
C ILE A 142 19.67 11.82 -21.20
N VAL A 143 19.07 11.35 -20.10
CA VAL A 143 17.70 11.69 -19.67
C VAL A 143 17.78 12.82 -18.65
N HIS A 144 17.00 13.86 -18.82
CA HIS A 144 17.01 15.04 -17.95
C HIS A 144 16.46 14.70 -16.54
N GLY A 145 15.28 14.08 -16.44
CA GLY A 145 14.67 13.58 -15.22
C GLY A 145 14.04 14.62 -14.28
N ASP A 146 14.12 15.94 -14.61
CA ASP A 146 13.52 17.03 -13.82
C ASP A 146 13.02 18.19 -14.70
N ILE A 147 12.34 17.87 -15.81
CA ILE A 147 11.75 18.89 -16.67
C ILE A 147 10.53 19.51 -15.99
N LYS A 148 10.59 20.83 -15.81
CA LYS A 148 9.53 21.66 -15.22
C LYS A 148 9.73 23.13 -15.62
N PRO A 149 8.73 24.02 -15.48
CA PRO A 149 8.86 25.44 -15.84
C PRO A 149 9.99 26.18 -15.13
N ASP A 150 10.41 25.70 -13.97
CA ASP A 150 11.50 26.32 -13.18
C ASP A 150 12.89 26.05 -13.79
N ASN A 151 13.04 24.93 -14.49
CA ASN A 151 14.30 24.51 -15.15
C ASN A 151 14.38 24.89 -16.63
N LEU A 152 13.43 25.69 -17.11
CA LEU A 152 13.40 26.23 -18.46
C LEU A 152 13.52 27.76 -18.39
N MET A 153 14.56 28.34 -19.01
CA MET A 153 14.75 29.78 -19.08
C MET A 153 14.46 30.31 -20.49
N LEU A 154 13.88 31.49 -20.52
CA LEU A 154 13.66 32.26 -21.75
C LEU A 154 14.56 33.49 -21.75
N THR A 155 15.44 33.57 -22.75
CA THR A 155 16.28 34.76 -22.98
C THR A 155 15.42 35.93 -23.48
N PRO A 156 15.93 37.19 -23.49
CA PRO A 156 15.20 38.33 -24.08
C PRO A 156 14.88 38.13 -25.58
N ALA A 157 15.65 37.30 -26.29
CA ALA A 157 15.38 36.92 -27.68
C ALA A 157 14.43 35.72 -27.84
N MET A 158 13.68 35.36 -26.78
CA MET A 158 12.75 34.21 -26.71
C MET A 158 13.41 32.86 -27.04
N ARG A 159 14.70 32.72 -26.82
CA ARG A 159 15.38 31.43 -26.93
C ARG A 159 15.26 30.67 -25.63
N VAL A 160 14.85 29.41 -25.74
CA VAL A 160 14.79 28.49 -24.61
C VAL A 160 16.19 28.01 -24.23
N LYS A 161 16.50 27.95 -22.96
CA LYS A 161 17.64 27.28 -22.34
C LYS A 161 17.18 26.30 -21.27
N ILE A 162 17.43 25.02 -21.49
CA ILE A 162 17.18 23.96 -20.53
C ILE A 162 18.30 23.95 -19.51
N LEU A 163 17.97 24.07 -18.22
CA LEU A 163 18.90 24.09 -17.10
C LEU A 163 18.88 22.75 -16.36
N ASP A 164 19.92 22.52 -15.58
CA ASP A 164 19.93 21.49 -14.51
C ASP A 164 19.55 20.08 -14.96
N PHE A 165 20.28 19.51 -15.91
CA PHE A 165 20.17 18.06 -16.17
C PHE A 165 20.32 17.31 -14.84
N GLY A 166 19.35 16.47 -14.49
CA GLY A 166 19.11 15.90 -13.16
C GLY A 166 20.20 15.01 -12.55
N VAL A 167 21.48 15.40 -12.76
CA VAL A 167 22.68 14.76 -12.25
C VAL A 167 22.61 14.55 -10.73
N ALA A 168 21.99 15.48 -10.00
CA ALA A 168 21.87 15.41 -8.54
C ALA A 168 20.74 14.51 -8.02
N LYS A 169 19.65 14.29 -8.78
CA LYS A 169 18.49 13.51 -8.34
C LYS A 169 18.70 11.99 -8.34
N ARG A 170 19.60 11.49 -9.19
CA ARG A 170 19.93 10.06 -9.24
C ARG A 170 20.73 9.56 -8.04
N PHE A 171 21.24 10.47 -7.19
CA PHE A 171 22.14 10.18 -6.08
C PHE A 171 21.58 10.53 -4.71
N ALA A 172 20.40 11.13 -4.61
CA ALA A 172 19.68 11.22 -3.35
C ALA A 172 19.28 9.80 -2.96
N HIS A 173 20.07 9.17 -2.09
CA HIS A 173 19.68 7.92 -1.46
C HIS A 173 18.37 8.14 -0.76
N PHE A 174 17.37 7.42 -1.22
CA PHE A 174 16.11 7.24 -0.51
C PHE A 174 16.45 6.42 0.74
N ASP A 175 16.53 7.05 1.91
CA ASP A 175 16.52 6.32 3.17
C ASP A 175 15.05 6.00 3.50
N PRO A 176 14.64 4.73 3.42
CA PRO A 176 13.24 4.34 3.68
C PRO A 176 12.79 4.57 5.12
N ASN A 177 13.72 4.91 6.04
CA ASN A 177 13.44 5.07 7.46
C ASN A 177 13.09 6.50 7.87
N ASP A 178 13.35 7.48 7.00
CA ASP A 178 12.93 8.87 7.19
C ASP A 178 11.63 9.14 6.40
N ALA A 179 10.60 8.36 6.71
CA ALA A 179 9.40 8.29 5.87
C ALA A 179 8.51 9.54 5.92
N THR A 180 8.77 10.54 6.76
CA THR A 180 7.96 11.76 6.82
C THR A 180 8.76 13.04 6.59
N GLU A 181 10.00 13.14 7.07
CA GLU A 181 10.82 14.33 6.84
C GLU A 181 11.80 14.16 5.67
N SER A 182 12.31 12.94 5.41
CA SER A 182 13.26 12.65 4.33
C SER A 182 12.60 12.54 2.96
N LEU A 183 11.35 12.10 2.84
CA LEU A 183 10.57 12.15 1.59
C LEU A 183 10.33 13.59 1.13
N THR A 184 10.10 14.51 2.06
CA THR A 184 9.97 15.94 1.75
C THR A 184 11.30 16.61 1.47
N ALA A 185 12.40 16.17 2.07
CA ALA A 185 13.74 16.73 1.87
C ALA A 185 14.48 16.13 0.67
N SER A 186 14.32 14.83 0.37
CA SER A 186 14.98 14.15 -0.76
C SER A 186 14.23 14.31 -2.09
N LEU A 187 12.92 14.52 -2.08
CA LEU A 187 12.09 14.94 -3.21
C LEU A 187 11.92 16.45 -3.25
N SER A 188 13.00 17.18 -3.08
CA SER A 188 13.10 18.65 -3.24
C SER A 188 12.85 19.11 -4.70
N GLY A 189 12.04 18.38 -5.45
CA GLY A 189 11.47 18.74 -6.72
C GLY A 189 9.99 18.41 -6.71
N THR A 190 9.16 19.26 -7.24
CA THR A 190 7.70 19.13 -7.25
C THR A 190 7.29 17.81 -7.90
N PRO A 191 6.81 16.77 -7.17
CA PRO A 191 6.48 15.45 -7.71
C PRO A 191 5.42 15.50 -8.81
N ALA A 192 4.71 16.61 -8.87
CA ALA A 192 3.68 16.88 -9.86
C ALA A 192 4.15 16.81 -11.34
N TYR A 193 5.45 16.96 -11.62
CA TYR A 193 6.01 16.86 -12.98
C TYR A 193 6.71 15.52 -13.28
N MET A 194 6.86 14.64 -12.31
CA MET A 194 7.54 13.35 -12.51
C MET A 194 6.67 12.38 -13.30
N ALA A 195 7.28 11.59 -14.16
CA ALA A 195 6.57 10.53 -14.87
C ALA A 195 6.23 9.35 -13.95
N PRO A 196 5.11 8.63 -14.18
CA PRO A 196 4.68 7.51 -13.36
C PRO A 196 5.78 6.45 -13.15
N GLU A 197 6.50 6.08 -14.20
CA GLU A 197 7.59 5.10 -14.13
C GLU A 197 8.76 5.56 -13.27
N VAL A 198 9.04 6.88 -13.23
CA VAL A 198 10.09 7.46 -12.38
C VAL A 198 9.67 7.41 -10.91
N LEU A 199 8.41 7.74 -10.60
CA LEU A 199 7.83 7.65 -9.27
C LEU A 199 7.76 6.20 -8.76
N LEU A 200 7.50 5.25 -9.66
CA LEU A 200 7.47 3.82 -9.38
C LEU A 200 8.85 3.17 -9.38
N GLN A 201 9.93 3.95 -9.54
CA GLN A 201 11.31 3.47 -9.63
C GLN A 201 11.55 2.36 -10.68
N LYS A 202 10.72 2.33 -11.73
CA LYS A 202 10.89 1.42 -12.86
C LYS A 202 12.02 1.89 -13.78
N PRO A 203 12.64 0.98 -14.56
CA PRO A 203 13.54 1.40 -15.62
C PRO A 203 12.83 2.39 -16.57
N TYR A 204 13.48 3.51 -16.87
CA TYR A 204 12.92 4.55 -17.71
C TYR A 204 13.93 5.08 -18.72
N ASP A 205 13.42 5.66 -19.80
CA ASP A 205 14.18 6.28 -20.89
C ASP A 205 13.73 7.72 -21.13
N GLY A 206 14.10 8.31 -22.26
CA GLY A 206 13.73 9.67 -22.64
C GLY A 206 12.22 9.93 -22.70
N ARG A 207 11.39 8.91 -22.73
CA ARG A 207 9.92 9.06 -22.69
C ARG A 207 9.41 9.56 -21.34
N ALA A 208 10.19 9.43 -20.27
CA ALA A 208 9.90 10.06 -18.99
C ALA A 208 9.98 11.59 -19.08
N ASP A 209 10.98 12.11 -19.79
CA ASP A 209 11.08 13.56 -20.06
C ASP A 209 9.94 14.08 -20.93
N LEU A 210 9.45 13.25 -21.89
CA LEU A 210 8.28 13.60 -22.70
C LEU A 210 7.01 13.78 -21.85
N PHE A 211 6.82 12.97 -20.83
CA PHE A 211 5.71 13.12 -19.89
C PHE A 211 5.84 14.44 -19.10
N SER A 212 7.01 14.71 -18.55
CA SER A 212 7.29 15.94 -17.78
C SER A 212 7.15 17.19 -18.65
N LEU A 213 7.61 17.11 -19.90
CA LEU A 213 7.42 18.18 -20.89
C LEU A 213 5.93 18.34 -21.26
N GLY A 214 5.19 17.25 -21.41
CA GLY A 214 3.75 17.24 -21.63
C GLY A 214 2.97 17.97 -20.52
N LEU A 215 3.37 17.77 -19.26
CA LEU A 215 2.80 18.51 -18.13
C LEU A 215 3.13 20.00 -18.17
N THR A 216 4.36 20.34 -18.54
CA THR A 216 4.75 21.73 -18.74
C THR A 216 3.93 22.38 -19.86
N PHE A 217 3.70 21.68 -20.97
CA PHE A 217 2.83 22.14 -22.07
C PHE A 217 1.38 22.29 -21.65
N TYR A 218 0.89 21.34 -20.84
CA TYR A 218 -0.46 21.42 -20.30
C TYR A 218 -0.64 22.66 -19.42
N GLU A 219 0.33 22.95 -18.56
CA GLU A 219 0.29 24.15 -17.72
C GLU A 219 0.39 25.45 -18.53
N MET A 220 1.24 25.49 -19.55
CA MET A 220 1.35 26.64 -20.45
C MET A 220 0.03 27.01 -21.16
N LEU A 221 -0.72 26.00 -21.58
CA LEU A 221 -1.96 26.15 -22.38
C LEU A 221 -3.22 26.20 -21.52
N GLY A 222 -3.23 25.45 -20.41
CA GLY A 222 -4.37 25.32 -19.49
C GLY A 222 -4.31 26.25 -18.28
N GLY A 223 -3.18 26.92 -18.05
CA GLY A 223 -2.96 27.87 -16.97
C GLY A 223 -2.81 27.24 -15.58
N LYS A 224 -2.92 25.92 -15.45
CA LYS A 224 -2.76 25.18 -14.18
C LYS A 224 -2.08 23.83 -14.40
N GLN A 225 -1.23 23.45 -13.45
CA GLN A 225 -0.64 22.12 -13.39
C GLN A 225 -1.74 21.13 -12.97
N PRO A 226 -2.01 20.05 -13.76
CA PRO A 226 -3.19 19.22 -13.57
C PRO A 226 -3.14 18.28 -12.36
N PHE A 227 -1.96 17.95 -11.84
CA PHE A 227 -1.79 16.97 -10.78
C PHE A 227 -1.48 17.60 -9.42
N GLN A 228 -1.11 18.86 -9.35
CA GLN A 228 -0.71 19.50 -8.11
C GLN A 228 -1.87 19.61 -7.13
N LEU A 229 -1.63 19.14 -5.90
CA LEU A 229 -2.49 19.27 -4.73
C LEU A 229 -1.67 19.81 -3.56
N ASP A 230 -2.35 20.25 -2.52
CA ASP A 230 -1.71 20.75 -1.29
C ASP A 230 -1.00 19.61 -0.53
N SER A 231 -1.44 18.36 -0.69
CA SER A 231 -0.79 17.20 -0.10
C SER A 231 0.15 16.50 -1.07
N PHE A 232 1.33 16.14 -0.59
CA PHE A 232 2.33 15.37 -1.34
C PHE A 232 1.76 14.03 -1.82
N ALA A 233 1.14 13.26 -0.92
CA ALA A 233 0.54 11.96 -1.25
C ALA A 233 -0.60 12.07 -2.27
N GLY A 234 -1.42 13.11 -2.16
CA GLY A 234 -2.48 13.38 -3.13
C GLY A 234 -1.94 13.71 -4.52
N THR A 235 -0.86 14.50 -4.61
CA THR A 235 -0.18 14.78 -5.86
C THR A 235 0.38 13.51 -6.50
N LEU A 236 1.03 12.66 -5.71
CA LEU A 236 1.58 11.38 -6.16
C LEU A 236 0.49 10.46 -6.72
N ALA A 237 -0.60 10.30 -5.98
CA ALA A 237 -1.75 9.49 -6.41
C ALA A 237 -2.35 10.01 -7.73
N ARG A 238 -2.45 11.33 -7.90
CA ARG A 238 -2.92 11.92 -9.16
C ARG A 238 -1.99 11.62 -10.34
N VAL A 239 -0.68 11.77 -10.17
CA VAL A 239 0.27 11.46 -11.24
C VAL A 239 0.18 9.99 -11.66
N LEU A 240 -0.01 9.08 -10.70
CA LEU A 240 -0.05 7.64 -10.98
C LEU A 240 -1.37 7.18 -11.59
N HIS A 241 -2.51 7.71 -11.14
CA HIS A 241 -3.81 7.10 -11.40
C HIS A 241 -4.84 8.00 -12.10
N VAL A 242 -4.65 9.33 -12.12
CA VAL A 242 -5.65 10.24 -12.70
C VAL A 242 -5.28 10.62 -14.13
N GLU A 243 -6.19 10.39 -15.04
CA GLU A 243 -6.07 10.92 -16.41
C GLU A 243 -6.29 12.42 -16.44
N VAL A 244 -5.50 13.11 -17.27
CA VAL A 244 -5.62 14.56 -17.42
C VAL A 244 -6.77 14.87 -18.36
N PRO A 245 -7.70 15.77 -18.00
CA PRO A 245 -8.74 16.21 -18.93
C PRO A 245 -8.13 16.77 -20.22
N PRO A 246 -8.68 16.45 -21.39
CA PRO A 246 -8.20 17.02 -22.65
C PRO A 246 -8.20 18.56 -22.62
N LEU A 247 -7.11 19.18 -23.10
CA LEU A 247 -6.91 20.63 -23.02
C LEU A 247 -8.03 21.45 -23.62
N ASN A 248 -8.64 20.99 -24.70
CA ASN A 248 -9.77 21.67 -25.35
C ASN A 248 -11.06 21.65 -24.51
N LYS A 249 -11.16 20.80 -23.48
CA LYS A 249 -12.23 20.85 -22.47
C LYS A 249 -11.95 21.88 -21.37
N VAL A 250 -10.68 22.13 -21.08
CA VAL A 250 -10.22 23.07 -20.04
C VAL A 250 -10.11 24.48 -20.61
N ASN A 251 -9.60 24.60 -21.84
CA ASN A 251 -9.48 25.85 -22.58
C ASN A 251 -10.01 25.64 -24.01
N PRO A 252 -11.27 26.08 -24.30
CA PRO A 252 -11.89 25.87 -25.60
C PRO A 252 -11.17 26.56 -26.77
N SER A 253 -10.24 27.50 -26.54
CA SER A 253 -9.45 28.13 -27.59
C SER A 253 -8.36 27.18 -28.17
N ILE A 254 -8.08 26.08 -27.49
CA ILE A 254 -7.09 25.09 -27.91
C ILE A 254 -7.68 24.14 -28.95
N GLN A 255 -7.11 24.13 -30.14
CA GLN A 255 -7.54 23.26 -31.22
C GLN A 255 -7.31 21.75 -30.88
N ALA A 256 -8.21 20.89 -31.35
CA ALA A 256 -8.16 19.46 -31.10
C ALA A 256 -6.81 18.79 -31.46
N PRO A 257 -6.10 19.12 -32.53
CA PRO A 257 -4.80 18.59 -32.86
C PRO A 257 -3.76 18.83 -31.77
N LEU A 258 -3.70 20.03 -31.20
CA LEU A 258 -2.77 20.41 -30.15
C LEU A 258 -3.14 19.74 -28.80
N ALA A 259 -4.43 19.70 -28.48
CA ALA A 259 -4.93 18.98 -27.31
C ALA A 259 -4.57 17.48 -27.40
N GLY A 260 -4.73 16.86 -28.56
CA GLY A 260 -4.38 15.45 -28.80
C GLY A 260 -2.88 15.15 -28.65
N LEU A 261 -2.01 16.05 -29.14
CA LEU A 261 -0.58 15.94 -28.98
C LEU A 261 -0.19 15.89 -27.47
N VAL A 262 -0.66 16.86 -26.71
CA VAL A 262 -0.36 16.93 -25.27
C VAL A 262 -0.97 15.74 -24.52
N SER A 263 -2.19 15.32 -24.84
CA SER A 263 -2.80 14.13 -24.23
C SER A 263 -1.97 12.87 -24.48
N ARG A 264 -1.41 12.70 -25.70
CA ARG A 264 -0.54 11.57 -26.01
C ARG A 264 0.77 11.61 -25.25
N MET A 265 1.36 12.76 -25.03
CA MET A 265 2.55 12.89 -24.18
C MET A 265 2.27 12.47 -22.72
N LEU A 266 1.03 12.67 -22.26
CA LEU A 266 0.60 12.43 -20.88
C LEU A 266 0.02 11.02 -20.64
N MET A 267 0.10 10.10 -21.60
CA MET A 267 -0.28 8.71 -21.41
C MET A 267 0.53 8.08 -20.27
N LYS A 268 -0.14 7.28 -19.42
CA LYS A 268 0.52 6.68 -18.24
C LYS A 268 1.56 5.64 -18.64
N ASP A 269 1.23 4.78 -19.62
CA ASP A 269 2.18 3.83 -20.17
C ASP A 269 3.16 4.55 -21.12
N PRO A 270 4.48 4.46 -20.90
CA PRO A 270 5.48 5.02 -21.82
C PRO A 270 5.38 4.50 -23.27
N GLN A 271 4.80 3.31 -23.49
CA GLN A 271 4.63 2.75 -24.84
C GLN A 271 3.54 3.45 -25.65
N ASP A 272 2.56 4.06 -24.99
CA ASP A 272 1.48 4.78 -25.66
C ASP A 272 1.83 6.24 -25.96
N ARG A 273 2.97 6.72 -25.44
CA ARG A 273 3.51 8.06 -25.71
C ARG A 273 4.17 8.12 -27.09
N TYR A 274 4.72 9.27 -27.42
CA TYR A 274 5.65 9.39 -28.56
C TYR A 274 6.92 8.55 -28.33
N ALA A 275 7.41 7.90 -29.37
CA ALA A 275 8.62 7.10 -29.28
C ALA A 275 9.88 7.96 -29.08
N SER A 276 9.87 9.19 -29.61
CA SER A 276 10.98 10.12 -29.54
C SER A 276 10.53 11.58 -29.48
N THR A 277 11.43 12.47 -29.05
CA THR A 277 11.26 13.93 -29.15
C THR A 277 11.15 14.39 -30.58
N ALA A 278 11.82 13.71 -31.54
CA ALA A 278 11.74 14.04 -32.96
C ALA A 278 10.32 13.92 -33.52
N ASP A 279 9.57 12.91 -33.06
CA ASP A 279 8.16 12.73 -33.43
C ASP A 279 7.30 13.88 -32.90
N VAL A 280 7.56 14.32 -31.64
CA VAL A 280 6.87 15.48 -31.04
C VAL A 280 7.16 16.75 -31.83
N VAL A 281 8.43 17.02 -32.21
CA VAL A 281 8.81 18.17 -33.00
C VAL A 281 8.14 18.15 -34.38
N ALA A 282 8.09 16.96 -35.01
CA ALA A 282 7.43 16.80 -36.31
C ALA A 282 5.94 17.17 -36.26
N ASP A 283 5.24 16.71 -35.21
CA ASP A 283 3.82 17.01 -35.06
C ASP A 283 3.56 18.46 -34.62
N LEU A 284 4.41 19.05 -33.76
CA LEU A 284 4.34 20.48 -33.41
C LEU A 284 4.52 21.37 -34.64
N ARG A 285 5.49 21.07 -35.52
CA ARG A 285 5.73 21.81 -36.76
C ARG A 285 4.58 21.67 -37.75
N LYS A 286 3.94 20.48 -37.85
CA LYS A 286 2.71 20.31 -38.66
C LYS A 286 1.59 21.18 -38.15
N ILE A 287 1.38 21.18 -36.81
CA ILE A 287 0.34 22.03 -36.20
C ILE A 287 0.61 23.52 -36.48
N GLN A 288 1.86 23.96 -36.36
CA GLN A 288 2.28 25.34 -36.67
C GLN A 288 1.96 25.73 -38.13
N GLN A 289 2.05 24.75 -39.05
CA GLN A 289 1.71 24.94 -40.48
C GLN A 289 0.21 24.73 -40.81
N GLY A 290 -0.65 24.55 -39.80
CA GLY A 290 -2.10 24.32 -39.99
C GLY A 290 -2.47 22.86 -40.37
N GLY A 291 -1.53 21.90 -40.28
CA GLY A 291 -1.75 20.48 -40.58
C GLY A 291 -2.29 19.70 -39.40
N LYS A 292 -2.76 18.46 -39.64
CA LYS A 292 -3.14 17.53 -38.57
C LYS A 292 -1.97 16.63 -38.19
N PRO A 293 -1.74 16.32 -36.89
CA PRO A 293 -0.71 15.35 -36.45
C PRO A 293 -1.03 13.94 -36.97
N ALA A 294 -0.01 13.11 -37.10
CA ALA A 294 -0.17 11.72 -37.49
C ALA A 294 -0.98 10.93 -36.45
N THR A 295 -2.11 10.37 -36.85
CA THR A 295 -2.90 9.49 -35.99
C THR A 295 -2.10 8.23 -35.68
N ALA A 296 -2.07 7.80 -34.45
CA ALA A 296 -1.38 6.59 -34.00
C ALA A 296 -2.10 5.36 -34.50
N LYS A 297 -1.77 4.92 -35.74
CA LYS A 297 -1.82 3.51 -36.20
C LYS A 297 -1.03 3.46 -37.50
N GLY A 298 0.06 2.71 -37.47
CA GLY A 298 0.98 2.62 -38.58
C GLY A 298 0.35 1.97 -39.79
N ASP A 299 0.34 2.70 -40.88
CA ASP A 299 0.25 2.11 -42.23
C ASP A 299 1.67 1.74 -42.69
N ARG A 300 1.97 0.47 -42.57
CA ARG A 300 3.03 -0.16 -43.36
C ARG A 300 2.41 -0.68 -44.64
N PRO A 301 2.91 -0.36 -45.82
CA PRO A 301 2.36 -0.90 -47.06
C PRO A 301 2.71 -2.38 -47.16
N HIS A 302 1.75 -3.25 -47.02
CA HIS A 302 1.89 -4.67 -47.29
C HIS A 302 1.42 -4.96 -48.71
N SER A 303 2.39 -5.27 -49.58
CA SER A 303 2.14 -5.95 -50.84
C SER A 303 1.67 -7.39 -50.61
N ARG A 304 0.38 -7.59 -50.48
CA ARG A 304 -0.25 -8.94 -50.33
C ARG A 304 -1.63 -8.97 -50.96
N THR A 305 -1.79 -8.42 -52.17
CA THR A 305 -3.10 -8.33 -52.82
C THR A 305 -3.52 -9.62 -53.58
N VAL A 306 -2.70 -10.65 -53.63
CA VAL A 306 -3.03 -11.86 -54.40
C VAL A 306 -3.48 -13.05 -53.50
N LEU A 307 -3.03 -13.08 -52.25
CA LEU A 307 -3.42 -14.15 -51.31
C LEU A 307 -4.75 -13.86 -50.61
N GLN A 308 -5.20 -12.61 -50.58
CA GLN A 308 -6.42 -12.19 -49.88
C GLN A 308 -7.72 -12.61 -50.60
N PHE A 309 -7.71 -12.71 -51.95
CA PHE A 309 -8.89 -13.13 -52.70
C PHE A 309 -9.18 -14.61 -52.55
N ALA A 310 -8.19 -15.47 -52.40
CA ALA A 310 -8.42 -16.91 -52.15
C ALA A 310 -8.93 -17.21 -50.74
N VAL A 311 -8.49 -16.45 -49.75
CA VAL A 311 -8.95 -16.57 -48.33
C VAL A 311 -10.35 -15.98 -48.15
N ILE A 312 -10.69 -14.89 -48.83
CA ILE A 312 -12.02 -14.28 -48.78
C ILE A 312 -13.08 -15.20 -49.42
N LEU A 313 -12.75 -15.90 -50.52
CA LEU A 313 -13.66 -16.87 -51.14
C LEU A 313 -13.88 -18.08 -50.27
N ALA A 314 -12.85 -18.61 -49.58
CA ALA A 314 -12.96 -19.71 -48.65
C ALA A 314 -13.78 -19.35 -47.39
N ILE A 315 -13.57 -18.11 -46.88
CA ILE A 315 -14.33 -17.57 -45.75
C ILE A 315 -15.80 -17.31 -46.13
N ALA A 316 -16.08 -16.84 -47.35
CA ALA A 316 -17.44 -16.63 -47.83
C ALA A 316 -18.21 -17.95 -47.97
N ILE A 317 -17.58 -19.03 -48.45
CA ILE A 317 -18.18 -20.38 -48.52
C ILE A 317 -18.40 -20.95 -47.11
N ALA A 318 -17.45 -20.74 -46.18
CA ALA A 318 -17.59 -21.16 -44.78
C ALA A 318 -18.69 -20.39 -44.04
N LEU A 319 -18.87 -19.10 -44.32
CA LEU A 319 -19.90 -18.25 -43.73
C LEU A 319 -21.30 -18.55 -44.29
N ILE A 320 -21.41 -18.89 -45.55
CA ILE A 320 -22.70 -19.30 -46.18
C ILE A 320 -23.18 -20.65 -45.67
N SER A 321 -22.29 -21.60 -45.39
CA SER A 321 -22.65 -22.87 -44.79
C SER A 321 -22.80 -22.83 -43.25
N TRP A 322 -22.20 -21.84 -42.60
CA TRP A 322 -22.26 -21.67 -41.14
C TRP A 322 -23.49 -20.87 -40.63
N TRP A 323 -24.07 -20.04 -41.53
CA TRP A 323 -25.24 -19.23 -41.18
C TRP A 323 -26.47 -20.06 -40.75
N PRO A 324 -26.92 -21.08 -41.50
CA PRO A 324 -28.06 -21.89 -41.06
C PRO A 324 -27.72 -22.79 -39.87
N ALA A 325 -26.48 -23.29 -39.75
CA ALA A 325 -26.04 -24.07 -38.59
C ALA A 325 -26.00 -23.22 -37.32
N ARG A 326 -25.56 -21.95 -37.43
CA ARG A 326 -25.54 -21.00 -36.31
C ARG A 326 -26.95 -20.59 -35.88
N GLN A 327 -27.88 -20.40 -36.82
CA GLN A 327 -29.29 -20.11 -36.47
C GLN A 327 -29.94 -21.29 -35.77
N LEU A 328 -29.66 -22.52 -36.20
CA LEU A 328 -30.19 -23.74 -35.57
C LEU A 328 -29.58 -23.94 -34.18
N TRP A 329 -28.26 -23.66 -34.04
CA TRP A 329 -27.57 -23.74 -32.73
C TRP A 329 -27.99 -22.62 -31.79
N GLN A 330 -28.16 -21.38 -32.29
CA GLN A 330 -28.67 -20.24 -31.50
C GLN A 330 -30.14 -20.44 -31.09
N SER A 331 -30.97 -21.08 -31.92
CA SER A 331 -32.37 -21.40 -31.56
C SER A 331 -32.44 -22.53 -30.53
N LEU A 332 -31.55 -23.51 -30.59
CA LEU A 332 -31.43 -24.58 -29.58
C LEU A 332 -30.81 -24.09 -28.29
N ALA A 333 -29.75 -23.25 -28.37
CA ALA A 333 -29.14 -22.63 -27.22
C ALA A 333 -30.07 -21.60 -26.53
N LYS A 334 -30.83 -20.83 -27.33
CA LYS A 334 -31.84 -19.92 -26.83
C LYS A 334 -32.98 -20.63 -26.10
N LYS A 335 -33.42 -21.80 -26.60
CA LYS A 335 -34.42 -22.64 -25.92
C LYS A 335 -33.87 -23.29 -24.65
N GLN A 336 -32.58 -23.60 -24.56
CA GLN A 336 -31.98 -24.12 -23.33
C GLN A 336 -31.69 -23.02 -22.31
N HIS A 337 -31.40 -21.78 -22.74
CA HIS A 337 -31.20 -20.63 -21.84
C HIS A 337 -32.54 -19.97 -21.42
N GLU A 338 -33.60 -20.07 -22.19
CA GLU A 338 -34.90 -19.52 -21.77
C GLU A 338 -35.63 -20.38 -20.73
N THR A 339 -35.19 -21.63 -20.46
CA THR A 339 -35.81 -22.49 -19.43
C THR A 339 -35.10 -22.40 -18.05
N ILE A 340 -33.97 -21.68 -17.92
CA ILE A 340 -33.22 -21.52 -16.66
C ILE A 340 -32.96 -20.04 -16.29
N ALA A 341 -33.25 -19.11 -17.15
CA ALA A 341 -33.25 -17.69 -16.82
C ALA A 341 -34.62 -17.28 -16.24
N GLN A 342 -34.95 -17.71 -15.03
CA GLN A 342 -35.66 -16.80 -14.14
C GLN A 342 -34.84 -15.53 -14.12
N LYS A 343 -35.39 -14.40 -14.58
CA LYS A 343 -34.80 -13.07 -14.41
C LYS A 343 -34.53 -12.85 -12.93
N VAL A 344 -33.30 -13.14 -12.47
CA VAL A 344 -32.79 -12.55 -11.25
C VAL A 344 -32.62 -11.08 -11.62
N PRO A 345 -33.33 -10.16 -10.95
CA PRO A 345 -33.08 -8.73 -11.18
C PRO A 345 -31.60 -8.44 -10.93
N PRO A 346 -30.97 -7.53 -11.67
CA PRO A 346 -29.56 -7.20 -11.44
C PRO A 346 -29.41 -6.81 -9.98
N THR A 347 -28.52 -7.49 -9.25
CA THR A 347 -28.22 -7.18 -7.85
C THR A 347 -27.64 -5.76 -7.79
N GLU A 348 -28.29 -4.88 -7.06
CA GLU A 348 -27.73 -3.56 -6.79
C GLU A 348 -26.65 -3.69 -5.70
N ILE A 349 -25.44 -3.21 -5.97
CA ILE A 349 -24.33 -3.24 -5.02
C ILE A 349 -24.06 -1.79 -4.59
N LEU A 350 -24.41 -1.49 -3.33
CA LEU A 350 -24.24 -0.19 -2.71
C LEU A 350 -22.96 -0.13 -1.89
N ALA A 351 -22.06 0.76 -2.24
CA ALA A 351 -20.87 1.08 -1.44
C ALA A 351 -21.15 2.29 -0.53
N VAL A 352 -20.98 2.14 0.77
CA VAL A 352 -21.06 3.27 1.73
C VAL A 352 -19.67 3.85 1.90
N LEU A 353 -19.39 4.99 1.24
CA LEU A 353 -18.05 5.57 1.16
C LEU A 353 -17.53 5.98 2.55
N PRO A 354 -16.23 5.74 2.85
CA PRO A 354 -15.62 6.18 4.10
C PRO A 354 -15.75 7.68 4.30
N PHE A 355 -15.90 8.09 5.55
CA PHE A 355 -16.01 9.50 5.92
C PHE A 355 -14.66 10.21 5.74
N THR A 356 -14.69 11.37 5.09
CA THR A 356 -13.50 12.22 4.94
C THR A 356 -13.24 12.98 6.24
N ALA A 357 -12.01 12.93 6.76
CA ALA A 357 -11.64 13.60 8.01
C ALA A 357 -11.90 15.12 7.94
N VAL A 358 -12.41 15.66 9.04
CA VAL A 358 -12.59 17.11 9.21
C VAL A 358 -11.34 17.68 9.87
N GLU A 359 -10.60 18.53 9.15
CA GLU A 359 -9.37 19.15 9.65
C GLU A 359 -9.60 19.90 10.98
N GLY A 360 -8.71 19.65 11.94
CA GLY A 360 -8.76 20.34 13.25
C GLY A 360 -9.85 19.87 14.22
N ASN A 361 -10.71 18.88 13.85
CA ASN A 361 -11.76 18.37 14.74
C ASN A 361 -11.86 16.83 14.78
N PRO A 362 -10.98 16.16 15.58
CA PRO A 362 -10.97 14.70 15.66
C PRO A 362 -12.28 14.10 16.21
N LYS A 363 -13.01 14.81 17.10
CA LYS A 363 -14.30 14.33 17.63
C LYS A 363 -15.39 14.34 16.56
N LEU A 364 -15.40 15.34 15.67
CA LEU A 364 -16.35 15.41 14.56
C LEU A 364 -16.00 14.37 13.50
N THR A 365 -14.73 14.14 13.26
CA THR A 365 -14.24 13.06 12.38
C THR A 365 -14.69 11.69 12.91
N ALA A 366 -14.52 11.41 14.20
CA ALA A 366 -14.96 10.16 14.82
C ALA A 366 -16.49 10.02 14.77
N LEU A 367 -17.24 11.09 14.97
CA LEU A 367 -18.70 11.07 14.83
C LEU A 367 -19.12 10.71 13.39
N GLY A 368 -18.50 11.35 12.39
CA GLY A 368 -18.77 11.05 10.98
C GLY A 368 -18.44 9.61 10.60
N GLN A 369 -17.32 9.09 11.07
CA GLN A 369 -16.94 7.69 10.87
C GLN A 369 -17.91 6.72 11.53
N GLY A 370 -18.32 7.00 12.78
CA GLY A 370 -19.30 6.17 13.48
C GLY A 370 -20.70 6.23 12.85
N LEU A 371 -21.10 7.40 12.31
CA LEU A 371 -22.35 7.55 11.58
C LEU A 371 -22.35 6.71 10.29
N VAL A 372 -21.26 6.78 9.50
CA VAL A 372 -21.08 5.99 8.28
C VAL A 372 -21.13 4.50 8.59
N ASP A 373 -20.46 4.05 9.64
CA ASP A 373 -20.45 2.67 10.11
C ASP A 373 -21.88 2.20 10.50
N SER A 374 -22.59 3.00 11.29
CA SER A 374 -23.94 2.67 11.74
C SER A 374 -24.97 2.65 10.61
N VAL A 375 -24.95 3.66 9.71
CA VAL A 375 -25.83 3.69 8.52
C VAL A 375 -25.55 2.47 7.63
N SER A 376 -24.28 2.13 7.43
CA SER A 376 -23.89 0.95 6.65
C SER A 376 -24.46 -0.34 7.24
N ALA A 377 -24.33 -0.53 8.55
CA ALA A 377 -24.86 -1.70 9.24
C ALA A 377 -26.41 -1.78 9.17
N ARG A 378 -27.10 -0.62 9.25
CA ARG A 378 -28.58 -0.57 9.13
C ARG A 378 -29.05 -0.92 7.72
N LEU A 379 -28.41 -0.36 6.70
CA LEU A 379 -28.72 -0.69 5.29
C LEU A 379 -28.39 -2.15 4.98
N GLY A 380 -27.32 -2.70 5.55
CA GLY A 380 -26.93 -4.10 5.42
C GLY A 380 -28.01 -5.07 5.89
N ARG A 381 -28.76 -4.74 6.94
CA ARG A 381 -29.88 -5.58 7.43
C ARG A 381 -31.08 -5.64 6.50
N LEU A 382 -31.16 -4.72 5.53
CA LEU A 382 -32.25 -4.69 4.54
C LEU A 382 -31.95 -5.58 3.32
N THR A 383 -30.79 -6.23 3.28
CA THR A 383 -30.36 -7.06 2.15
C THR A 383 -30.97 -8.46 2.17
N GLU A 384 -31.48 -8.94 3.29
CA GLU A 384 -32.17 -10.22 3.39
C GLU A 384 -33.38 -10.23 2.43
N ASP A 385 -33.46 -11.21 1.54
CA ASP A 385 -34.52 -11.38 0.53
C ASP A 385 -34.57 -10.33 -0.59
N ARG A 386 -33.55 -9.47 -0.77
CA ARG A 386 -33.51 -8.43 -1.80
C ARG A 386 -32.29 -8.57 -2.74
N ALA A 387 -32.46 -8.07 -3.95
CA ALA A 387 -31.34 -7.95 -4.90
C ALA A 387 -30.48 -6.69 -4.59
N LEU A 388 -30.15 -6.49 -3.32
CA LEU A 388 -29.29 -5.41 -2.84
C LEU A 388 -28.19 -6.00 -1.97
N GLU A 389 -26.93 -5.64 -2.25
CA GLU A 389 -25.77 -5.94 -1.42
C GLU A 389 -25.20 -4.62 -0.91
N VAL A 390 -24.86 -4.54 0.37
CA VAL A 390 -24.25 -3.33 0.96
C VAL A 390 -22.81 -3.62 1.36
N ILE A 391 -21.88 -2.87 0.81
CA ILE A 391 -20.45 -2.96 1.16
C ILE A 391 -20.18 -1.98 2.30
N PRO A 392 -19.77 -2.48 3.48
CA PRO A 392 -19.53 -1.66 4.65
C PRO A 392 -18.39 -0.65 4.46
N ALA A 393 -18.52 0.53 5.06
CA ALA A 393 -17.49 1.58 5.01
C ALA A 393 -16.14 1.12 5.60
N GLY A 394 -16.14 0.31 6.64
CA GLY A 394 -14.94 -0.28 7.23
C GLY A 394 -14.17 -1.14 6.22
N THR A 395 -14.88 -1.92 5.40
CA THR A 395 -14.28 -2.72 4.31
C THR A 395 -13.65 -1.82 3.25
N LEU A 396 -14.31 -0.72 2.87
CA LEU A 396 -13.78 0.24 1.91
C LEU A 396 -12.55 0.98 2.47
N GLN A 397 -12.57 1.34 3.75
CA GLN A 397 -11.46 2.03 4.41
C GLN A 397 -10.21 1.17 4.50
N GLN A 398 -10.35 -0.11 4.85
CA GLN A 398 -9.24 -1.07 4.88
C GLN A 398 -8.56 -1.23 3.52
N ARG A 399 -9.27 -0.96 2.43
CA ARG A 399 -8.82 -1.07 1.05
C ARG A 399 -8.45 0.24 0.40
N SER A 400 -8.52 1.35 1.12
CA SER A 400 -8.31 2.71 0.58
C SER A 400 -9.22 3.04 -0.62
N ALA A 401 -10.39 2.39 -0.71
CA ALA A 401 -11.38 2.63 -1.76
C ALA A 401 -12.22 3.85 -1.38
N THR A 402 -11.78 5.04 -1.80
CA THR A 402 -12.42 6.31 -1.44
C THR A 402 -13.09 7.01 -2.61
N SER A 403 -12.84 6.56 -3.84
CA SER A 403 -13.43 7.13 -5.06
C SER A 403 -14.54 6.24 -5.65
N LEU A 404 -15.38 6.82 -6.49
CA LEU A 404 -16.41 6.07 -7.23
C LEU A 404 -15.81 5.02 -8.17
N ALA A 405 -14.65 5.34 -8.76
CA ALA A 405 -13.94 4.42 -9.63
C ALA A 405 -13.39 3.22 -8.84
N ASP A 406 -12.87 3.47 -7.63
CA ASP A 406 -12.34 2.40 -6.76
C ASP A 406 -13.44 1.42 -6.35
N VAL A 407 -14.59 1.92 -5.84
CA VAL A 407 -15.67 1.05 -5.38
C VAL A 407 -16.31 0.26 -6.53
N ARG A 408 -16.31 0.85 -7.72
CA ARG A 408 -16.78 0.14 -8.91
C ARG A 408 -15.82 -0.94 -9.37
N SER A 409 -14.52 -0.62 -9.48
CA SER A 409 -13.51 -1.54 -10.02
C SER A 409 -13.18 -2.67 -9.06
N GLN A 410 -13.15 -2.37 -7.75
CA GLN A 410 -12.75 -3.35 -6.73
C GLN A 410 -13.92 -4.20 -6.21
N PHE A 411 -15.14 -3.67 -6.24
CA PHE A 411 -16.30 -4.31 -5.63
C PHE A 411 -17.49 -4.52 -6.60
N GLY A 412 -17.39 -4.03 -7.82
CA GLY A 412 -18.52 -4.05 -8.75
C GLY A 412 -19.69 -3.16 -8.32
N ALA A 413 -19.48 -2.26 -7.34
CA ALA A 413 -20.54 -1.40 -6.84
C ALA A 413 -21.09 -0.52 -7.97
N ASN A 414 -22.40 -0.57 -8.18
CA ASN A 414 -23.09 0.31 -9.15
C ASN A 414 -23.63 1.58 -8.50
N LEU A 415 -23.79 1.58 -7.18
CA LEU A 415 -24.21 2.73 -6.39
C LEU A 415 -23.20 3.03 -5.27
N ALA A 416 -23.09 4.31 -4.89
CA ALA A 416 -22.27 4.75 -3.78
C ALA A 416 -22.99 5.79 -2.92
N LEU A 417 -23.08 5.59 -1.62
CA LEU A 417 -23.60 6.57 -0.66
C LEU A 417 -22.40 7.36 -0.10
N ARG A 418 -22.41 8.67 -0.34
CA ARG A 418 -21.41 9.62 0.17
C ARG A 418 -22.05 10.49 1.24
N MET A 419 -21.36 10.70 2.35
CA MET A 419 -21.76 11.59 3.42
C MET A 419 -20.67 12.61 3.73
N ALA A 420 -21.07 13.86 4.00
CA ALA A 420 -20.21 14.94 4.47
C ALA A 420 -20.87 15.61 5.66
N LEU A 421 -20.08 15.90 6.71
CA LEU A 421 -20.54 16.46 7.97
C LEU A 421 -19.91 17.84 8.19
N GLU A 422 -20.74 18.81 8.55
CA GLU A 422 -20.32 20.16 8.89
C GLU A 422 -20.94 20.54 10.23
N GLN A 423 -20.17 21.20 11.10
CA GLN A 423 -20.69 21.74 12.34
C GLN A 423 -20.63 23.27 12.30
N SER A 424 -21.76 23.91 12.54
CA SER A 424 -21.89 25.36 12.65
C SER A 424 -22.59 25.70 13.96
N GLY A 425 -21.82 26.10 14.97
CA GLY A 425 -22.33 26.36 16.31
C GLY A 425 -22.95 25.09 16.93
N GLU A 426 -24.24 25.17 17.33
CA GLU A 426 -24.98 24.06 17.92
C GLU A 426 -25.68 23.15 16.88
N LEU A 427 -25.51 23.41 15.59
CA LEU A 427 -26.08 22.60 14.52
C LEU A 427 -25.02 21.72 13.86
N ILE A 428 -25.38 20.47 13.58
CA ILE A 428 -24.67 19.57 12.69
C ILE A 428 -25.50 19.46 11.40
N ARG A 429 -24.83 19.71 10.27
CA ARG A 429 -25.38 19.49 8.94
C ARG A 429 -24.74 18.27 8.32
N VAL A 430 -25.55 17.35 7.84
CA VAL A 430 -25.09 16.19 7.06
C VAL A 430 -25.63 16.31 5.65
N ASN A 431 -24.74 16.40 4.69
CA ASN A 431 -25.06 16.31 3.27
C ASN A 431 -24.80 14.86 2.85
N TYR A 432 -25.84 14.18 2.33
CA TYR A 432 -25.66 12.84 1.78
C TYR A 432 -26.12 12.78 0.33
N SER A 433 -25.45 11.95 -0.46
CA SER A 433 -25.82 11.74 -1.87
C SER A 433 -25.59 10.29 -2.26
N LEU A 434 -26.60 9.71 -2.89
CA LEU A 434 -26.52 8.42 -3.57
C LEU A 434 -26.09 8.69 -5.02
N LEU A 435 -24.97 8.09 -5.41
CA LEU A 435 -24.31 8.36 -6.68
C LEU A 435 -24.28 7.08 -7.51
N ASN A 436 -24.50 7.20 -8.81
CA ASN A 436 -24.17 6.16 -9.76
C ASN A 436 -22.65 6.11 -9.91
N THR A 437 -22.03 4.97 -9.72
CA THR A 437 -20.57 4.84 -9.75
C THR A 437 -19.99 4.91 -11.17
N GLN A 438 -20.82 4.74 -12.20
CA GLN A 438 -20.40 4.71 -13.60
C GLN A 438 -20.08 6.13 -14.13
N ASP A 439 -20.95 7.08 -13.83
CA ASP A 439 -20.90 8.42 -14.40
C ASP A 439 -20.90 9.53 -13.34
N GLY A 440 -21.01 9.17 -12.05
CA GLY A 440 -21.05 10.11 -10.93
C GLY A 440 -22.36 10.89 -10.82
N THR A 441 -23.40 10.52 -11.56
CA THR A 441 -24.71 11.19 -11.47
C THR A 441 -25.34 10.95 -10.11
N VAL A 442 -26.00 12.00 -9.59
CA VAL A 442 -26.76 11.92 -8.32
C VAL A 442 -28.09 11.24 -8.60
N VAL A 443 -28.28 10.07 -8.01
CA VAL A 443 -29.55 9.29 -8.05
C VAL A 443 -30.54 9.86 -7.05
N GLY A 444 -30.03 10.29 -5.88
CA GLY A 444 -30.82 10.91 -4.82
C GLY A 444 -29.90 11.48 -3.75
N GLY A 445 -30.42 12.30 -2.88
CA GLY A 445 -29.66 12.90 -1.79
C GLY A 445 -30.41 14.07 -1.18
N ASP A 446 -29.99 14.48 0.00
CA ASP A 446 -30.56 15.61 0.72
C ASP A 446 -29.54 16.22 1.69
N SER A 447 -29.91 17.29 2.36
CA SER A 447 -29.15 17.95 3.39
C SER A 447 -30.00 18.07 4.65
N VAL A 448 -29.52 17.46 5.70
CA VAL A 448 -30.19 17.44 7.02
C VAL A 448 -29.41 18.32 7.98
N ALA A 449 -30.07 19.19 8.71
CA ALA A 449 -29.48 20.01 9.75
C ALA A 449 -30.24 19.78 11.05
N VAL A 450 -29.56 19.25 12.04
CA VAL A 450 -30.13 18.93 13.36
C VAL A 450 -29.29 19.55 14.48
N PRO A 451 -29.86 19.73 15.69
CA PRO A 451 -29.07 20.09 16.87
C PRO A 451 -27.92 19.11 17.08
N ALA A 452 -26.75 19.60 17.45
CA ALA A 452 -25.56 18.77 17.67
C ALA A 452 -25.73 17.69 18.76
N ALA A 453 -26.76 17.79 19.57
CA ALA A 453 -27.17 16.79 20.56
C ALA A 453 -28.09 15.69 19.99
N ASP A 454 -28.71 15.91 18.82
CA ASP A 454 -29.66 14.97 18.21
C ASP A 454 -28.99 14.09 17.13
N ALA A 455 -28.25 13.09 17.60
CA ALA A 455 -27.63 12.12 16.71
C ALA A 455 -28.60 11.13 16.06
N PHE A 456 -29.79 10.94 16.64
CA PHE A 456 -30.83 10.07 16.06
C PHE A 456 -31.37 10.64 14.75
N GLY A 457 -31.80 11.94 14.79
CA GLY A 457 -32.35 12.59 13.62
C GLY A 457 -31.40 12.55 12.42
N VAL A 458 -30.10 12.76 12.65
CA VAL A 458 -29.08 12.66 11.58
C VAL A 458 -29.09 11.29 10.93
N GLU A 459 -29.00 10.23 11.74
CA GLU A 459 -28.85 8.87 11.22
C GLU A 459 -30.14 8.37 10.57
N ASP A 460 -31.28 8.64 11.18
CA ASP A 460 -32.58 8.22 10.66
C ASP A 460 -32.90 8.88 9.33
N ASP A 461 -32.66 10.18 9.23
CA ASP A 461 -32.88 10.93 8.00
C ASP A 461 -31.97 10.44 6.85
N VAL A 462 -30.69 10.15 7.15
CA VAL A 462 -29.77 9.60 6.14
C VAL A 462 -30.19 8.19 5.72
N ALA A 463 -30.50 7.31 6.67
CA ALA A 463 -30.90 5.94 6.38
C ALA A 463 -32.24 5.89 5.60
N GLN A 464 -33.24 6.66 6.01
CA GLN A 464 -34.54 6.76 5.32
C GLN A 464 -34.40 7.40 3.95
N GLY A 465 -33.56 8.43 3.83
CA GLY A 465 -33.27 9.08 2.56
C GLY A 465 -32.57 8.14 1.57
N ALA A 466 -31.62 7.32 2.04
CA ALA A 466 -31.00 6.28 1.23
C ALA A 466 -32.01 5.24 0.76
N VAL A 467 -32.88 4.75 1.66
CA VAL A 467 -33.96 3.81 1.34
C VAL A 467 -34.92 4.38 0.29
N LYS A 468 -35.28 5.66 0.42
CA LYS A 468 -36.13 6.37 -0.54
C LYS A 468 -35.46 6.53 -1.90
N ALA A 469 -34.18 6.89 -1.91
CA ALA A 469 -33.40 7.04 -3.14
C ALA A 469 -33.21 5.69 -3.86
N LEU A 470 -33.06 4.60 -3.12
CA LEU A 470 -33.01 3.23 -3.62
C LEU A 470 -34.39 2.67 -4.01
N GLN A 471 -35.48 3.44 -3.80
CA GLN A 471 -36.87 3.05 -4.06
C GLN A 471 -37.28 1.74 -3.37
N LEU A 472 -36.67 1.42 -2.24
CA LEU A 472 -36.95 0.20 -1.49
C LEU A 472 -38.32 0.32 -0.76
N LYS A 473 -39.17 -0.69 -0.93
CA LYS A 473 -40.39 -0.82 -0.17
C LYS A 473 -40.12 -1.64 1.08
N LEU A 474 -40.08 -1.02 2.24
CA LEU A 474 -39.83 -1.67 3.49
C LEU A 474 -41.09 -2.35 4.04
N ARG A 475 -40.91 -3.53 4.64
CA ARG A 475 -41.94 -4.16 5.49
C ARG A 475 -42.09 -3.37 6.82
N PRO A 476 -43.22 -3.42 7.51
CA PRO A 476 -43.38 -2.72 8.79
C PRO A 476 -42.30 -3.06 9.82
N GLU A 477 -41.88 -4.31 9.85
CA GLU A 477 -40.80 -4.82 10.74
C GLU A 477 -39.42 -4.23 10.39
N GLU A 478 -39.08 -4.11 9.12
CA GLU A 478 -37.86 -3.49 8.63
C GLU A 478 -37.84 -1.98 8.92
N GLN A 479 -38.99 -1.32 8.74
CA GLN A 479 -39.13 0.09 9.08
C GLN A 479 -38.96 0.35 10.58
N ALA A 480 -39.49 -0.54 11.43
CA ALA A 480 -39.30 -0.48 12.87
C ALA A 480 -37.82 -0.72 13.26
N ALA A 481 -37.18 -1.70 12.63
CA ALA A 481 -35.78 -2.04 12.88
C ALA A 481 -34.80 -0.91 12.51
N LEU A 482 -35.13 -0.10 11.49
CA LEU A 482 -34.33 1.07 11.13
C LEU A 482 -34.28 2.16 12.21
N ASN A 483 -35.27 2.23 13.08
CA ASN A 483 -35.40 3.29 14.09
C ASN A 483 -34.93 2.84 15.49
N VAL A 484 -34.30 1.68 15.64
CA VAL A 484 -33.83 1.16 16.93
C VAL A 484 -32.43 1.63 17.24
N HIS A 485 -32.26 2.55 18.17
CA HIS A 485 -30.98 3.09 18.60
C HIS A 485 -30.38 2.37 19.82
N GLY A 486 -31.22 1.70 20.63
CA GLY A 486 -30.83 0.99 21.86
C GLY A 486 -30.71 1.89 23.08
N THR A 487 -31.05 3.15 22.96
CA THR A 487 -31.20 4.15 24.04
C THR A 487 -32.23 5.20 23.61
N ASP A 488 -32.87 5.83 24.59
CA ASP A 488 -33.76 6.97 24.35
C ASP A 488 -33.09 8.34 24.53
N GLN A 489 -31.74 8.32 24.73
CA GLN A 489 -30.96 9.53 24.97
C GLN A 489 -30.08 9.89 23.74
N PRO A 490 -30.46 10.89 22.92
CA PRO A 490 -29.70 11.23 21.69
C PRO A 490 -28.25 11.63 21.96
N ALA A 491 -28.00 12.31 23.10
CA ALA A 491 -26.66 12.71 23.48
C ALA A 491 -25.78 11.50 23.85
N ALA A 492 -26.32 10.46 24.49
CA ALA A 492 -25.62 9.21 24.78
C ALA A 492 -25.26 8.50 23.48
N TYR A 493 -26.19 8.49 22.52
CA TYR A 493 -25.98 7.87 21.21
C TYR A 493 -24.87 8.55 20.41
N LYS A 494 -24.80 9.89 20.46
CA LYS A 494 -23.70 10.64 19.85
C LYS A 494 -22.33 10.16 20.35
N TYR A 495 -22.16 10.04 21.66
CA TYR A 495 -20.91 9.54 22.24
C TYR A 495 -20.64 8.08 21.86
N TYR A 496 -21.66 7.25 21.78
CA TYR A 496 -21.55 5.88 21.27
C TYR A 496 -21.03 5.85 19.83
N LEU A 497 -21.58 6.67 18.91
CA LEU A 497 -21.10 6.77 17.54
C LEU A 497 -19.64 7.23 17.46
N GLN A 498 -19.25 8.22 18.30
CA GLN A 498 -17.86 8.66 18.35
C GLN A 498 -16.92 7.53 18.79
N ALA A 499 -17.33 6.75 19.78
CA ALA A 499 -16.53 5.61 20.24
C ALA A 499 -16.36 4.54 19.16
N ARG A 500 -17.45 4.22 18.44
CA ARG A 500 -17.40 3.31 17.28
C ARG A 500 -16.44 3.83 16.22
N GLY A 501 -16.50 5.11 15.89
CA GLY A 501 -15.62 5.73 14.92
C GLY A 501 -14.13 5.65 15.32
N TYR A 502 -13.81 5.84 16.59
CA TYR A 502 -12.43 5.66 17.08
C TYR A 502 -11.97 4.19 16.98
N LEU A 503 -12.85 3.21 17.29
CA LEU A 503 -12.49 1.79 17.23
C LEU A 503 -12.28 1.25 15.81
N LEU A 504 -12.67 1.95 14.76
CA LEU A 504 -12.33 1.56 13.38
C LEU A 504 -10.82 1.54 13.12
N ASP A 505 -10.03 2.32 13.88
CA ASP A 505 -8.55 2.32 13.85
C ASP A 505 -7.99 2.02 15.26
N TYR A 506 -8.35 0.86 15.81
CA TYR A 506 -7.92 0.43 17.16
C TYR A 506 -6.42 0.08 17.25
N ALA A 507 -5.70 0.04 16.16
CA ALA A 507 -4.24 -0.13 16.18
C ALA A 507 -3.52 1.04 16.89
N LYS A 508 -4.13 2.21 16.90
CA LYS A 508 -3.64 3.38 17.64
C LYS A 508 -4.13 3.35 19.08
N THR A 509 -3.22 3.29 20.04
CA THR A 509 -3.54 3.30 21.48
C THR A 509 -4.41 4.49 21.89
N GLU A 510 -4.13 5.67 21.34
CA GLU A 510 -4.90 6.89 21.57
C GLU A 510 -6.37 6.74 21.16
N ASN A 511 -6.66 6.07 20.05
CA ASN A 511 -8.02 5.85 19.58
C ASN A 511 -8.80 4.94 20.53
N VAL A 512 -8.16 3.87 21.05
CA VAL A 512 -8.78 2.98 22.04
C VAL A 512 -9.08 3.74 23.35
N GLU A 513 -8.18 4.62 23.78
CA GLU A 513 -8.39 5.46 24.96
C GLU A 513 -9.52 6.47 24.77
N ASN A 514 -9.54 7.13 23.61
CA ASN A 514 -10.63 8.04 23.26
C ASN A 514 -11.98 7.32 23.19
N ALA A 515 -12.03 6.11 22.64
CA ALA A 515 -13.25 5.29 22.61
C ALA A 515 -13.76 5.00 24.02
N ILE A 516 -12.88 4.57 24.96
CA ILE A 516 -13.22 4.32 26.36
C ILE A 516 -13.82 5.58 27.01
N VAL A 517 -13.19 6.75 26.78
CA VAL A 517 -13.69 8.03 27.30
C VAL A 517 -15.07 8.34 26.73
N MET A 518 -15.26 8.23 25.41
CA MET A 518 -16.55 8.54 24.79
C MET A 518 -17.66 7.59 25.27
N VAL A 519 -17.39 6.30 25.35
CA VAL A 519 -18.39 5.35 25.91
C VAL A 519 -18.69 5.65 27.37
N GLY A 520 -17.67 6.06 28.16
CA GLY A 520 -17.88 6.50 29.53
C GLY A 520 -18.84 7.67 29.64
N GLU A 521 -18.75 8.66 28.75
CA GLU A 521 -19.70 9.77 28.69
C GLU A 521 -21.11 9.30 28.25
N ALA A 522 -21.20 8.36 27.28
CA ALA A 522 -22.49 7.77 26.90
C ALA A 522 -23.18 7.09 28.08
N LEU A 523 -22.45 6.28 28.84
CA LEU A 523 -22.98 5.53 29.99
C LEU A 523 -23.29 6.39 31.23
N LYS A 524 -22.71 7.59 31.36
CA LYS A 524 -23.12 8.59 32.36
C LYS A 524 -24.51 9.13 32.04
N LEU A 525 -24.86 9.30 30.78
CA LEU A 525 -26.16 9.80 30.34
C LEU A 525 -27.22 8.71 30.32
N ASP A 526 -26.84 7.49 29.92
CA ASP A 526 -27.70 6.31 29.94
C ASP A 526 -26.93 5.08 30.44
N PRO A 527 -26.98 4.77 31.75
CA PRO A 527 -26.34 3.59 32.34
C PRO A 527 -26.86 2.25 31.81
N ASN A 528 -28.06 2.24 31.22
CA ASN A 528 -28.70 1.04 30.68
C ASN A 528 -28.51 0.88 29.15
N PHE A 529 -27.63 1.66 28.54
CA PHE A 529 -27.33 1.56 27.11
C PHE A 529 -26.48 0.31 26.81
N GLY A 530 -27.13 -0.82 26.52
CA GLY A 530 -26.47 -2.11 26.30
C GLY A 530 -25.48 -2.12 25.16
N LYS A 531 -25.78 -1.48 24.00
CA LYS A 531 -24.83 -1.36 22.89
C LYS A 531 -23.57 -0.61 23.30
N ALA A 532 -23.68 0.45 24.12
CA ALA A 532 -22.51 1.18 24.63
C ALA A 532 -21.66 0.30 25.55
N LYS A 533 -22.30 -0.52 26.41
CA LYS A 533 -21.56 -1.48 27.25
C LYS A 533 -20.81 -2.52 26.41
N ALA A 534 -21.41 -3.03 25.34
CA ALA A 534 -20.73 -3.95 24.42
C ALA A 534 -19.49 -3.29 23.79
N VAL A 535 -19.59 -2.02 23.32
CA VAL A 535 -18.46 -1.26 22.79
C VAL A 535 -17.39 -0.99 23.85
N LEU A 536 -17.77 -0.74 25.10
CA LEU A 536 -16.82 -0.58 26.22
C LEU A 536 -16.07 -1.88 26.50
N GLY A 537 -16.77 -3.00 26.47
CA GLY A 537 -16.17 -4.32 26.61
C GLY A 537 -15.16 -4.60 25.49
N GLU A 538 -15.51 -4.33 24.24
CA GLU A 538 -14.61 -4.42 23.10
C GLU A 538 -13.40 -3.49 23.27
N ALA A 539 -13.60 -2.23 23.65
CA ALA A 539 -12.50 -1.28 23.86
C ALA A 539 -11.51 -1.73 24.94
N TYR A 540 -12.02 -2.31 26.06
CA TYR A 540 -11.16 -2.90 27.09
C TYR A 540 -10.40 -4.13 26.57
N TRP A 541 -11.05 -4.97 25.75
CA TRP A 541 -10.38 -6.10 25.09
C TRP A 541 -9.26 -5.63 24.16
N ARG A 542 -9.49 -4.60 23.31
CA ARG A 542 -8.44 -4.00 22.47
C ARG A 542 -7.32 -3.42 23.31
N LYS A 543 -7.62 -2.78 24.45
CA LYS A 543 -6.62 -2.26 25.39
C LYS A 543 -5.78 -3.37 26.03
N TYR A 544 -6.37 -4.52 26.34
CA TYR A 544 -5.63 -5.71 26.75
C TYR A 544 -4.64 -6.15 25.67
N TRP A 545 -5.08 -6.23 24.43
CA TRP A 545 -4.22 -6.62 23.32
C TRP A 545 -2.99 -5.71 23.16
N LEU A 546 -3.15 -4.40 23.34
CA LEU A 546 -2.08 -3.41 23.22
C LEU A 546 -1.16 -3.39 24.46
N SER A 547 -1.70 -3.62 25.68
CA SER A 547 -0.95 -3.43 26.93
C SER A 547 -0.56 -4.73 27.65
N LYS A 548 -1.21 -5.87 27.30
CA LYS A 548 -1.07 -7.19 27.93
C LYS A 548 -1.35 -7.21 29.44
N GLN A 549 -2.13 -6.26 29.97
CA GLN A 549 -2.47 -6.15 31.39
C GLN A 549 -3.81 -6.86 31.71
N ASP A 550 -3.78 -7.92 32.50
CA ASP A 550 -4.94 -8.78 32.83
C ASP A 550 -6.17 -8.05 33.37
N ARG A 551 -5.97 -6.90 34.04
CA ARG A 551 -7.11 -6.10 34.54
C ARG A 551 -8.14 -5.78 33.46
N TRP A 552 -7.68 -5.59 32.22
CA TRP A 552 -8.55 -5.21 31.09
C TRP A 552 -9.44 -6.36 30.63
N THR A 553 -8.98 -7.62 30.77
CA THR A 553 -9.79 -8.79 30.43
C THR A 553 -11.00 -8.93 31.36
N LYS A 554 -10.80 -8.67 32.66
CA LYS A 554 -11.88 -8.70 33.67
C LYS A 554 -12.90 -7.60 33.43
N LEU A 555 -12.43 -6.39 33.10
CA LEU A 555 -13.33 -5.28 32.77
C LEU A 555 -14.08 -5.54 31.47
N ALA A 556 -13.43 -6.06 30.44
CA ALA A 556 -14.06 -6.45 29.18
C ALA A 556 -15.17 -7.48 29.44
N GLN A 557 -14.89 -8.55 30.18
CA GLN A 557 -15.87 -9.57 30.54
C GLN A 557 -17.07 -8.97 31.27
N SER A 558 -16.84 -8.14 32.29
CA SER A 558 -17.88 -7.50 33.07
C SER A 558 -18.82 -6.63 32.24
N GLU A 559 -18.27 -5.85 31.29
CA GLU A 559 -19.11 -4.97 30.47
C GLU A 559 -19.87 -5.74 29.39
N CYS A 560 -19.25 -6.78 28.77
CA CYS A 560 -19.95 -7.64 27.82
C CYS A 560 -21.08 -8.44 28.50
N ASP A 561 -20.83 -9.00 29.71
CA ASP A 561 -21.88 -9.66 30.55
C ASP A 561 -23.02 -8.69 30.87
N SER A 562 -22.69 -7.45 31.22
CA SER A 562 -23.69 -6.42 31.50
C SER A 562 -24.50 -6.07 30.26
N ALA A 563 -23.87 -6.00 29.09
CA ALA A 563 -24.54 -5.74 27.83
C ALA A 563 -25.57 -6.82 27.49
N VAL A 564 -25.20 -8.09 27.65
CA VAL A 564 -26.13 -9.23 27.44
C VAL A 564 -27.26 -9.21 28.44
N LYS A 565 -26.98 -9.00 29.74
CA LYS A 565 -28.00 -8.95 30.80
C LYS A 565 -29.05 -7.86 30.59
N LEU A 566 -28.70 -6.72 30.07
CA LEU A 566 -29.64 -5.64 29.77
C LEU A 566 -30.62 -5.99 28.63
N GLY A 567 -30.27 -6.93 27.76
CA GLY A 567 -31.12 -7.40 26.66
C GLY A 567 -31.30 -6.44 25.49
N ASN A 568 -30.88 -5.19 25.60
CA ASN A 568 -31.02 -4.16 24.56
C ASN A 568 -29.75 -3.95 23.72
N ALA A 569 -28.70 -4.75 23.93
CA ALA A 569 -27.50 -4.74 23.13
C ALA A 569 -27.66 -5.52 21.79
N GLY A 570 -28.64 -6.45 21.74
CA GLY A 570 -28.82 -7.32 20.58
C GLY A 570 -27.59 -8.20 20.30
N ALA A 571 -27.34 -8.49 19.03
CA ALA A 571 -26.18 -9.29 18.61
C ALA A 571 -24.84 -8.75 19.13
N ALA A 572 -24.68 -7.42 19.24
CA ALA A 572 -23.42 -6.80 19.67
C ALA A 572 -22.97 -7.24 21.09
N GLY A 573 -23.92 -7.45 22.02
CA GLY A 573 -23.60 -7.96 23.35
C GLY A 573 -23.02 -9.38 23.32
N HIS A 574 -23.65 -10.26 22.56
CA HIS A 574 -23.22 -11.64 22.36
C HIS A 574 -21.91 -11.74 21.59
N THR A 575 -21.72 -10.93 20.55
CA THR A 575 -20.44 -10.85 19.81
C THR A 575 -19.30 -10.39 20.74
N CYS A 576 -19.54 -9.37 21.59
CA CYS A 576 -18.57 -8.91 22.59
C CYS A 576 -18.19 -10.04 23.55
N LEU A 577 -19.18 -10.73 24.10
CA LEU A 577 -18.94 -11.82 25.05
C LEU A 577 -18.23 -13.01 24.41
N GLY A 578 -18.60 -13.35 23.17
CA GLY A 578 -17.91 -14.34 22.36
C GLY A 578 -16.43 -14.00 22.16
N LEU A 579 -16.13 -12.76 21.81
CA LEU A 579 -14.75 -12.26 21.60
C LEU A 579 -13.89 -12.41 22.86
N VAL A 580 -14.41 -12.03 24.02
CA VAL A 580 -13.69 -12.13 25.31
C VAL A 580 -13.54 -13.58 25.74
N ASN A 581 -14.59 -14.40 25.57
CA ASN A 581 -14.54 -15.82 25.90
C ASN A 581 -13.50 -16.57 25.06
N ASP A 582 -13.48 -16.34 23.74
CA ASP A 582 -12.50 -16.95 22.84
C ASP A 582 -11.07 -16.57 23.24
N GLY A 583 -10.82 -15.29 23.42
CA GLY A 583 -9.48 -14.81 23.79
C GLY A 583 -9.04 -15.16 25.21
N THR A 584 -9.95 -15.66 26.06
CA THR A 584 -9.63 -16.18 27.41
C THR A 584 -9.65 -17.71 27.49
N GLY A 585 -9.74 -18.40 26.34
CA GLY A 585 -9.69 -19.88 26.28
C GLY A 585 -11.01 -20.60 26.56
N ARG A 586 -12.10 -19.87 26.75
CA ARG A 586 -13.45 -20.45 26.95
C ARG A 586 -14.15 -20.65 25.60
N TYR A 587 -13.58 -21.51 24.79
CA TYR A 587 -13.96 -21.67 23.38
C TYR A 587 -15.38 -22.19 23.18
N ARG A 588 -15.90 -23.05 24.09
CA ARG A 588 -17.28 -23.56 23.98
C ARG A 588 -18.29 -22.48 24.29
N GLU A 589 -18.05 -21.70 25.32
CA GLU A 589 -18.87 -20.54 25.68
C GLU A 589 -18.82 -19.48 24.58
N ALA A 590 -17.64 -19.24 23.98
CA ALA A 590 -17.51 -18.35 22.85
C ALA A 590 -18.38 -18.78 21.66
N ALA A 591 -18.32 -20.06 21.28
CA ALA A 591 -19.14 -20.60 20.20
C ALA A 591 -20.63 -20.43 20.46
N THR A 592 -21.10 -20.66 21.71
CA THR A 592 -22.50 -20.47 22.10
C THR A 592 -22.92 -19.01 21.95
N GLU A 593 -22.07 -18.07 22.38
CA GLU A 593 -22.37 -16.64 22.30
C GLU A 593 -22.40 -16.15 20.83
N TYR A 594 -21.46 -16.59 20.00
CA TYR A 594 -21.47 -16.26 18.58
C TYR A 594 -22.68 -16.85 17.86
N GLN A 595 -23.08 -18.09 18.18
CA GLN A 595 -24.32 -18.67 17.64
C GLN A 595 -25.53 -17.81 18.00
N ARG A 596 -25.58 -17.34 19.24
CA ARG A 596 -26.67 -16.47 19.69
C ARG A 596 -26.67 -15.11 18.97
N ALA A 597 -25.47 -14.57 18.70
CA ALA A 597 -25.33 -13.35 17.89
C ALA A 597 -25.85 -13.56 16.46
N ILE A 598 -25.55 -14.71 15.83
CA ILE A 598 -26.03 -15.08 14.48
C ILE A 598 -27.54 -15.27 14.46
N GLU A 599 -28.14 -15.89 15.49
CA GLU A 599 -29.60 -16.02 15.59
C GLU A 599 -30.30 -14.65 15.63
N LEU A 600 -29.68 -13.65 16.28
CA LEU A 600 -30.22 -12.29 16.39
C LEU A 600 -29.93 -11.44 15.14
N GLU A 601 -28.86 -11.70 14.44
CA GLU A 601 -28.41 -10.98 13.25
C GLU A 601 -27.71 -11.95 12.27
N PRO A 602 -28.49 -12.62 11.38
CA PRO A 602 -27.95 -13.64 10.47
C PRO A 602 -26.91 -13.15 9.45
N THR A 603 -26.81 -11.84 9.27
CA THR A 603 -25.79 -11.21 8.41
C THR A 603 -24.54 -10.75 9.16
N ASN A 604 -24.38 -11.10 10.42
CA ASN A 604 -23.24 -10.66 11.25
C ASN A 604 -21.96 -11.43 10.88
N GLU A 605 -21.14 -10.86 9.99
CA GLU A 605 -19.87 -11.45 9.53
C GLU A 605 -18.90 -11.72 10.68
N ASP A 606 -18.78 -10.76 11.62
CA ASP A 606 -17.87 -10.89 12.77
C ASP A 606 -18.25 -12.09 13.66
N ALA A 607 -19.55 -12.34 13.82
CA ALA A 607 -20.02 -13.47 14.61
C ALA A 607 -19.72 -14.82 13.90
N TYR A 608 -19.88 -14.92 12.59
CA TYR A 608 -19.46 -16.11 11.84
C TYR A 608 -17.97 -16.36 11.91
N LEU A 609 -17.14 -15.32 11.72
CA LEU A 609 -15.70 -15.44 11.82
C LEU A 609 -15.23 -15.80 13.22
N GLY A 610 -15.84 -15.21 14.23
CA GLY A 610 -15.58 -15.56 15.63
C GLY A 610 -16.00 -17.00 15.97
N LEU A 611 -17.15 -17.46 15.48
CA LEU A 611 -17.63 -18.84 15.65
C LEU A 611 -16.66 -19.83 14.99
N ALA A 612 -16.22 -19.53 13.78
CA ALA A 612 -15.25 -20.36 13.06
C ALA A 612 -13.94 -20.49 13.84
N LEU A 613 -13.42 -19.38 14.37
CA LEU A 613 -12.20 -19.38 15.18
C LEU A 613 -12.39 -20.17 16.49
N ALA A 614 -13.52 -19.99 17.17
CA ALA A 614 -13.85 -20.74 18.37
C ALA A 614 -13.93 -22.27 18.12
N PHE A 615 -14.50 -22.70 17.01
CA PHE A 615 -14.49 -24.09 16.58
C PHE A 615 -13.07 -24.59 16.25
N GLU A 616 -12.25 -23.76 15.59
CA GLU A 616 -10.86 -24.10 15.30
C GLU A 616 -10.08 -24.36 16.60
N HIS A 617 -10.20 -23.47 17.59
CA HIS A 617 -9.57 -23.64 18.91
C HIS A 617 -10.08 -24.88 19.69
N GLN A 618 -11.31 -25.33 19.42
CA GLN A 618 -11.85 -26.58 19.98
C GLN A 618 -11.37 -27.82 19.22
N GLY A 619 -10.68 -27.68 18.08
CA GLY A 619 -10.33 -28.78 17.18
C GLY A 619 -11.51 -29.31 16.35
N ALA A 620 -12.66 -28.60 16.34
CA ALA A 620 -13.87 -28.91 15.56
C ALA A 620 -13.69 -28.37 14.12
N ILE A 621 -12.87 -29.04 13.35
CA ILE A 621 -12.31 -28.52 12.09
C ILE A 621 -13.37 -28.38 10.98
N ASN A 622 -14.26 -29.34 10.86
CA ASN A 622 -15.31 -29.31 9.82
C ASN A 622 -16.31 -28.18 10.12
N GLU A 623 -16.68 -28.01 11.37
CA GLU A 623 -17.57 -26.96 11.84
C GLU A 623 -16.92 -25.57 11.66
N ALA A 624 -15.61 -25.46 11.87
CA ALA A 624 -14.87 -24.24 11.60
C ALA A 624 -14.88 -23.89 10.11
N GLU A 625 -14.56 -24.85 9.23
CA GLU A 625 -14.61 -24.65 7.76
C GLU A 625 -16.02 -24.25 7.30
N GLU A 626 -17.06 -24.91 7.80
CA GLU A 626 -18.46 -24.56 7.50
C GLU A 626 -18.82 -23.14 7.93
N ALA A 627 -18.41 -22.74 9.13
CA ALA A 627 -18.66 -21.37 9.63
C ALA A 627 -17.95 -20.31 8.79
N TYR A 628 -16.70 -20.54 8.38
CA TYR A 628 -15.99 -19.66 7.43
C TYR A 628 -16.71 -19.58 6.07
N GLN A 629 -17.20 -20.71 5.55
CA GLN A 629 -17.95 -20.75 4.29
C GLN A 629 -19.28 -20.00 4.40
N ARG A 630 -19.96 -20.08 5.55
CA ARG A 630 -21.18 -19.29 5.83
C ARG A 630 -20.88 -17.79 5.89
N ALA A 631 -19.77 -17.37 6.49
CA ALA A 631 -19.32 -15.97 6.45
C ALA A 631 -19.12 -15.47 5.01
N ILE A 632 -18.48 -16.28 4.14
CA ILE A 632 -18.33 -15.97 2.71
C ILE A 632 -19.70 -15.91 2.00
N SER A 633 -20.62 -16.83 2.32
CA SER A 633 -21.93 -16.88 1.66
C SER A 633 -22.80 -15.68 2.03
N SER A 634 -22.69 -15.17 3.27
CA SER A 634 -23.42 -13.97 3.69
C SER A 634 -22.85 -12.68 3.08
N HIS A 635 -21.50 -12.64 2.78
CA HIS A 635 -20.83 -11.48 2.21
C HIS A 635 -19.81 -11.91 1.14
N PRO A 636 -20.25 -12.33 -0.07
CA PRO A 636 -19.39 -12.96 -1.08
C PRO A 636 -18.35 -12.01 -1.71
N ASN A 637 -18.51 -10.70 -1.55
CA ASN A 637 -17.60 -9.70 -2.09
C ASN A 637 -16.67 -9.07 -1.02
N THR A 638 -16.73 -9.53 0.24
CA THR A 638 -15.79 -9.07 1.27
C THR A 638 -14.55 -9.97 1.34
N PRO A 639 -13.33 -9.41 1.32
CA PRO A 639 -12.12 -10.21 1.36
C PRO A 639 -11.78 -10.75 2.74
N VAL A 640 -12.38 -10.19 3.79
CA VAL A 640 -12.04 -10.56 5.18
C VAL A 640 -12.33 -12.03 5.42
N SER A 641 -13.51 -12.51 5.02
CA SER A 641 -13.89 -13.91 5.14
C SER A 641 -13.02 -14.85 4.34
N TYR A 642 -12.66 -14.49 3.08
CA TYR A 642 -11.73 -15.27 2.26
C TYR A 642 -10.32 -15.29 2.87
N ASN A 643 -9.83 -14.16 3.40
CA ASN A 643 -8.53 -14.09 4.05
C ASN A 643 -8.51 -14.97 5.31
N SER A 644 -9.58 -14.96 6.10
CA SER A 644 -9.70 -15.77 7.31
C SER A 644 -9.71 -17.27 6.98
N LEU A 645 -10.50 -17.69 5.98
CA LEU A 645 -10.50 -19.08 5.50
C LEU A 645 -9.14 -19.47 4.88
N GLY A 646 -8.50 -18.57 4.14
CA GLY A 646 -7.16 -18.79 3.60
C GLY A 646 -6.11 -19.01 4.71
N THR A 647 -6.17 -18.23 5.77
CA THR A 647 -5.29 -18.36 6.94
C THR A 647 -5.58 -19.65 7.72
N PHE A 648 -6.84 -20.04 7.85
CA PHE A 648 -7.24 -21.34 8.39
C PHE A 648 -6.61 -22.49 7.60
N TYR A 649 -6.73 -22.51 6.26
CA TYR A 649 -6.09 -23.54 5.44
C TYR A 649 -4.56 -23.51 5.52
N LEU A 650 -3.95 -22.30 5.62
CA LEU A 650 -2.49 -22.15 5.75
C LEU A 650 -1.98 -22.80 7.05
N ARG A 651 -2.63 -22.56 8.19
CA ARG A 651 -2.30 -23.19 9.47
C ARG A 651 -2.41 -24.71 9.41
N ARG A 652 -3.36 -25.22 8.64
CA ARG A 652 -3.57 -26.66 8.41
C ARG A 652 -2.66 -27.26 7.34
N LYS A 653 -1.77 -26.45 6.74
CA LYS A 653 -0.89 -26.88 5.64
C LYS A 653 -1.64 -27.32 4.36
N GLU A 654 -2.91 -26.95 4.24
CA GLU A 654 -3.73 -27.15 3.03
C GLU A 654 -3.44 -26.03 2.02
N TYR A 655 -2.16 -25.95 1.60
CA TYR A 655 -1.61 -24.81 0.88
C TYR A 655 -2.34 -24.46 -0.41
N GLU A 656 -2.76 -25.46 -1.20
CA GLU A 656 -3.48 -25.20 -2.46
C GLU A 656 -4.87 -24.57 -2.22
N LYS A 657 -5.55 -24.93 -1.13
CA LYS A 657 -6.80 -24.26 -0.74
C LYS A 657 -6.50 -22.83 -0.26
N ALA A 658 -5.45 -22.64 0.52
CA ALA A 658 -5.02 -21.33 1.00
C ALA A 658 -4.68 -20.37 -0.17
N LEU A 659 -3.92 -20.86 -1.17
CA LEU A 659 -3.57 -20.08 -2.37
C LEU A 659 -4.82 -19.57 -3.09
N ARG A 660 -5.82 -20.44 -3.30
CA ARG A 660 -7.09 -20.04 -3.95
C ARG A 660 -7.82 -18.95 -3.18
N MET A 661 -7.82 -19.03 -1.84
CA MET A 661 -8.47 -18.02 -1.02
C MET A 661 -7.72 -16.70 -1.09
N PHE A 662 -6.39 -16.68 -0.97
CA PHE A 662 -5.61 -15.45 -1.07
C PHE A 662 -5.62 -14.85 -2.48
N GLN A 663 -5.67 -15.66 -3.54
CA GLN A 663 -5.90 -15.18 -4.89
C GLN A 663 -7.26 -14.49 -5.01
N LYS A 664 -8.31 -15.07 -4.39
CA LYS A 664 -9.63 -14.44 -4.36
C LYS A 664 -9.63 -13.13 -3.57
N VAL A 665 -8.88 -13.05 -2.46
CA VAL A 665 -8.66 -11.78 -1.74
C VAL A 665 -7.98 -10.75 -2.65
N ILE A 666 -6.98 -11.14 -3.45
CA ILE A 666 -6.29 -10.23 -4.37
C ILE A 666 -7.21 -9.78 -5.53
N GLU A 667 -8.05 -10.65 -6.06
CA GLU A 667 -9.06 -10.29 -7.07
C GLU A 667 -10.03 -9.23 -6.52
N LEU A 668 -10.51 -9.47 -5.30
CA LEU A 668 -11.42 -8.55 -4.61
C LEU A 668 -10.71 -7.30 -4.10
N ALA A 669 -9.41 -7.35 -3.76
CA ALA A 669 -8.61 -6.29 -3.14
C ALA A 669 -7.20 -6.20 -3.72
N PRO A 670 -7.00 -5.73 -4.96
CA PRO A 670 -5.68 -5.64 -5.59
C PRO A 670 -4.65 -4.79 -4.83
N GLU A 671 -5.11 -3.84 -4.02
CA GLU A 671 -4.27 -2.95 -3.19
C GLU A 671 -4.12 -3.45 -1.74
N GLY A 672 -4.65 -4.62 -1.42
CA GLY A 672 -4.55 -5.23 -0.09
C GLY A 672 -3.19 -5.88 0.14
N TYR A 673 -2.22 -5.16 0.73
CA TYR A 673 -0.86 -5.66 0.95
C TYR A 673 -0.80 -6.98 1.72
N GLY A 674 -1.70 -7.20 2.69
CA GLY A 674 -1.74 -8.41 3.53
C GLY A 674 -1.99 -9.70 2.75
N ALA A 675 -2.83 -9.64 1.71
CA ALA A 675 -3.11 -10.79 0.86
C ALA A 675 -1.85 -11.25 0.08
N TYR A 676 -1.05 -10.31 -0.39
CA TYR A 676 0.22 -10.62 -1.05
C TYR A 676 1.26 -11.19 -0.08
N VAL A 677 1.29 -10.72 1.19
CA VAL A 677 2.12 -11.35 2.24
C VAL A 677 1.71 -12.80 2.45
N ASN A 678 0.41 -13.05 2.63
CA ASN A 678 -0.11 -14.39 2.88
C ASN A 678 0.09 -15.33 1.67
N LEU A 679 -0.10 -14.81 0.45
CA LEU A 679 0.18 -15.56 -0.79
C LEU A 679 1.67 -15.92 -0.87
N GLY A 680 2.56 -14.96 -0.65
CA GLY A 680 4.00 -15.17 -0.67
C GLY A 680 4.47 -16.13 0.43
N ALA A 681 3.97 -15.98 1.65
CA ALA A 681 4.26 -16.90 2.75
C ALA A 681 3.78 -18.34 2.43
N THR A 682 2.59 -18.48 1.83
CA THR A 682 2.06 -19.80 1.45
C THR A 682 2.95 -20.44 0.40
N LEU A 683 3.35 -19.72 -0.64
CA LEU A 683 4.27 -20.21 -1.68
C LEU A 683 5.64 -20.58 -1.09
N SER A 684 6.17 -19.78 -0.18
CA SER A 684 7.41 -20.09 0.53
C SER A 684 7.30 -21.39 1.36
N ASN A 685 6.18 -21.55 2.08
CA ASN A 685 5.90 -22.79 2.84
C ASN A 685 5.74 -24.03 1.95
N MET A 686 5.39 -23.87 0.69
CA MET A 686 5.37 -24.96 -0.32
C MET A 686 6.76 -25.25 -0.90
N GLY A 687 7.79 -24.45 -0.57
CA GLY A 687 9.10 -24.50 -1.21
C GLY A 687 9.16 -23.84 -2.59
N ARG A 688 8.08 -23.16 -3.03
CA ARG A 688 7.97 -22.43 -4.29
C ARG A 688 8.59 -21.03 -4.15
N TYR A 689 9.83 -20.98 -3.66
CA TYR A 689 10.51 -19.74 -3.29
C TYR A 689 10.58 -18.71 -4.41
N ALA A 690 10.92 -19.15 -5.64
CA ALA A 690 11.02 -18.23 -6.78
C ALA A 690 9.70 -17.50 -7.07
N GLU A 691 8.57 -18.19 -6.92
CA GLU A 691 7.23 -17.63 -7.16
C GLU A 691 6.75 -16.74 -6.02
N SER A 692 7.29 -16.90 -4.80
CA SER A 692 6.90 -16.08 -3.65
C SER A 692 7.51 -14.67 -3.66
N ILE A 693 8.59 -14.44 -4.42
CA ILE A 693 9.30 -13.14 -4.47
C ILE A 693 8.39 -12.02 -4.97
N GLU A 694 7.72 -12.22 -6.09
CA GLU A 694 6.91 -11.16 -6.71
C GLU A 694 5.72 -10.72 -5.85
N PRO A 695 4.91 -11.63 -5.27
CA PRO A 695 3.88 -11.22 -4.31
C PRO A 695 4.44 -10.43 -3.12
N LEU A 696 5.54 -10.90 -2.51
CA LEU A 696 6.15 -10.23 -1.36
C LEU A 696 6.68 -8.84 -1.71
N LYS A 697 7.36 -8.69 -2.86
CA LYS A 697 7.79 -7.38 -3.37
C LYS A 697 6.60 -6.47 -3.65
N LYS A 698 5.53 -6.99 -4.24
CA LYS A 698 4.31 -6.22 -4.46
C LYS A 698 3.68 -5.75 -3.16
N SER A 699 3.63 -6.61 -2.14
CA SER A 699 3.19 -6.22 -0.80
C SER A 699 4.02 -5.07 -0.23
N ILE A 700 5.35 -5.14 -0.34
CA ILE A 700 6.27 -4.10 0.13
C ILE A 700 6.05 -2.77 -0.61
N VAL A 701 5.81 -2.82 -1.92
CA VAL A 701 5.50 -1.63 -2.73
C VAL A 701 4.20 -0.98 -2.29
N ILE A 702 3.16 -1.77 -1.99
CA ILE A 702 1.87 -1.24 -1.51
C ILE A 702 2.04 -0.67 -0.10
N ARG A 703 2.65 -1.44 0.80
CA ARG A 703 2.92 -1.04 2.19
C ARG A 703 4.10 -1.84 2.76
N PRO A 704 5.24 -1.20 3.02
CA PRO A 704 6.33 -1.83 3.75
C PRO A 704 5.85 -2.37 5.09
N SER A 705 6.06 -3.64 5.38
CA SER A 705 5.66 -4.25 6.64
C SER A 705 6.72 -5.25 7.12
N TYR A 706 6.83 -5.38 8.45
CA TYR A 706 7.72 -6.35 9.09
C TYR A 706 7.53 -7.76 8.51
N ALA A 707 6.29 -8.23 8.43
CA ALA A 707 5.98 -9.57 7.94
C ALA A 707 6.39 -9.79 6.47
N ALA A 708 6.20 -8.78 5.61
CA ALA A 708 6.60 -8.87 4.20
C ALA A 708 8.12 -9.01 4.06
N TYR A 709 8.89 -8.24 4.82
CA TYR A 709 10.36 -8.32 4.78
C TYR A 709 10.90 -9.60 5.40
N VAL A 710 10.33 -10.09 6.51
CA VAL A 710 10.74 -11.39 7.10
C VAL A 710 10.49 -12.52 6.11
N ASN A 711 9.29 -12.59 5.51
CA ASN A 711 8.96 -13.63 4.54
C ASN A 711 9.83 -13.54 3.28
N LEU A 712 10.16 -12.31 2.81
CA LEU A 712 11.07 -12.12 1.68
C LEU A 712 12.49 -12.57 2.02
N GLY A 713 12.97 -12.27 3.23
CA GLY A 713 14.26 -12.75 3.74
C GLY A 713 14.32 -14.28 3.80
N THR A 714 13.29 -14.91 4.35
CA THR A 714 13.17 -16.39 4.40
C THR A 714 13.12 -17.00 3.00
N THR A 715 12.42 -16.35 2.07
CA THR A 715 12.38 -16.78 0.66
C THR A 715 13.75 -16.71 0.01
N TYR A 716 14.50 -15.62 0.18
CA TYR A 716 15.84 -15.49 -0.35
C TYR A 716 16.82 -16.48 0.31
N PHE A 717 16.66 -16.72 1.61
CA PHE A 717 17.45 -17.70 2.33
C PHE A 717 17.23 -19.11 1.75
N GLY A 718 15.98 -19.50 1.52
CA GLY A 718 15.62 -20.77 0.88
C GLY A 718 16.19 -20.94 -0.54
N LEU A 719 16.42 -19.81 -1.26
CA LEU A 719 17.09 -19.78 -2.56
C LEU A 719 18.63 -19.71 -2.48
N ASN A 720 19.21 -19.76 -1.26
CA ASN A 720 20.64 -19.55 -0.98
C ASN A 720 21.16 -18.16 -1.42
N GLN A 721 20.26 -17.17 -1.56
CA GLN A 721 20.58 -15.76 -1.83
C GLN A 721 20.79 -15.02 -0.51
N PHE A 722 21.84 -15.40 0.23
CA PHE A 722 22.07 -14.96 1.61
C PHE A 722 22.28 -13.45 1.75
N GLY A 723 22.82 -12.78 0.73
CA GLY A 723 22.99 -11.31 0.71
C GLY A 723 21.66 -10.58 0.65
N ASP A 724 20.76 -11.02 -0.21
CA ASP A 724 19.42 -10.47 -0.33
C ASP A 724 18.58 -10.80 0.91
N ALA A 725 18.77 -12.01 1.50
CA ALA A 725 18.12 -12.41 2.74
C ALA A 725 18.55 -11.50 3.90
N ALA A 726 19.86 -11.26 4.09
CA ALA A 726 20.38 -10.37 5.12
C ALA A 726 19.80 -8.95 4.97
N THR A 727 19.78 -8.42 3.75
CA THR A 727 19.21 -7.10 3.45
C THR A 727 17.72 -7.03 3.83
N ALA A 728 16.94 -8.06 3.50
CA ALA A 728 15.52 -8.10 3.84
C ALA A 728 15.29 -8.19 5.35
N TYR A 729 16.07 -9.02 6.08
CA TYR A 729 15.97 -9.09 7.53
C TYR A 729 16.39 -7.79 8.22
N GLU A 730 17.38 -7.07 7.69
CA GLU A 730 17.75 -5.73 8.18
C GLU A 730 16.60 -4.73 8.03
N GLN A 731 15.87 -4.76 6.92
CA GLN A 731 14.69 -3.93 6.76
C GLN A 731 13.56 -4.33 7.74
N ALA A 732 13.38 -5.64 7.98
CA ALA A 732 12.43 -6.11 8.98
C ALA A 732 12.80 -5.63 10.40
N ILE A 733 14.08 -5.71 10.78
CA ILE A 733 14.61 -5.25 12.07
C ILE A 733 14.39 -3.75 12.27
N LYS A 734 14.57 -2.94 11.22
CA LYS A 734 14.29 -1.50 11.28
C LYS A 734 12.83 -1.21 11.64
N LEU A 735 11.89 -2.01 11.11
CA LEU A 735 10.46 -1.86 11.39
C LEU A 735 10.06 -2.44 12.76
N ASN A 736 10.71 -3.50 13.20
CA ASN A 736 10.49 -4.08 14.54
C ASN A 736 11.80 -4.66 15.10
N PRO A 737 12.58 -3.88 15.87
CA PRO A 737 13.88 -4.27 16.35
C PRO A 737 13.86 -5.29 17.50
N ASN A 738 12.70 -5.53 18.11
CA ASN A 738 12.58 -6.34 19.31
C ASN A 738 12.25 -7.82 19.06
N GLN A 739 12.23 -8.25 17.80
CA GLN A 739 11.92 -9.64 17.44
C GLN A 739 13.20 -10.49 17.36
N TYR A 740 13.44 -11.30 18.37
CA TYR A 740 14.67 -12.10 18.48
C TYR A 740 14.89 -13.06 17.31
N VAL A 741 13.80 -13.67 16.79
CA VAL A 741 13.86 -14.60 15.64
C VAL A 741 14.49 -13.92 14.41
N THR A 742 14.12 -12.68 14.14
CA THR A 742 14.64 -11.96 12.96
C THR A 742 16.14 -11.67 13.08
N TRP A 743 16.61 -11.39 14.30
CA TRP A 743 18.05 -11.27 14.58
C TRP A 743 18.79 -12.59 14.40
N GLY A 744 18.18 -13.73 14.82
CA GLY A 744 18.71 -15.07 14.55
C GLY A 744 18.83 -15.33 13.04
N ASN A 745 17.76 -15.12 12.29
CA ASN A 745 17.74 -15.31 10.83
C ASN A 745 18.78 -14.41 10.12
N LEU A 746 18.99 -13.17 10.60
CA LEU A 746 20.05 -12.30 10.10
C LEU A 746 21.44 -12.90 10.41
N GLY A 747 21.60 -13.48 11.59
CA GLY A 747 22.84 -14.19 11.99
C GLY A 747 23.14 -15.34 11.04
N ASP A 748 22.13 -16.16 10.73
CA ASP A 748 22.26 -17.28 9.79
C ASP A 748 22.64 -16.80 8.39
N ALA A 749 21.95 -15.79 7.88
CA ALA A 749 22.26 -15.23 6.55
C ALA A 749 23.71 -14.70 6.48
N ARG A 750 24.16 -13.99 7.52
CA ARG A 750 25.54 -13.48 7.59
C ARG A 750 26.59 -14.57 7.78
N LYS A 751 26.26 -15.64 8.53
CA LYS A 751 27.10 -16.84 8.66
C LYS A 751 27.42 -17.45 7.28
N TYR A 752 26.39 -17.65 6.45
CA TYR A 752 26.56 -18.22 5.10
C TYR A 752 27.24 -17.26 4.12
N LEU A 753 27.26 -15.95 4.41
CA LEU A 753 28.08 -14.97 3.68
C LEU A 753 29.55 -14.95 4.12
N GLY A 754 29.91 -15.69 5.18
CA GLY A 754 31.26 -15.66 5.75
C GLY A 754 31.52 -14.44 6.65
N ALA A 755 30.53 -13.63 6.95
CA ALA A 755 30.63 -12.44 7.82
C ALA A 755 30.53 -12.84 9.32
N LYS A 756 31.49 -13.62 9.79
CA LYS A 756 31.47 -14.27 11.10
C LYS A 756 31.24 -13.33 12.27
N ASN A 757 31.91 -12.17 12.30
CA ASN A 757 31.78 -11.24 13.41
C ASN A 757 30.38 -10.62 13.49
N GLU A 758 29.79 -10.33 12.34
CA GLU A 758 28.44 -9.76 12.22
C GLU A 758 27.37 -10.80 12.57
N ALA A 759 27.58 -12.07 12.18
CA ALA A 759 26.70 -13.17 12.56
C ALA A 759 26.68 -13.33 14.09
N LEU A 760 27.86 -13.38 14.74
CA LEU A 760 27.96 -13.46 16.19
C LEU A 760 27.32 -12.27 16.92
N ALA A 761 27.41 -11.06 16.35
CA ALA A 761 26.74 -9.88 16.91
C ALA A 761 25.22 -10.02 16.83
N ALA A 762 24.69 -10.53 15.72
CA ALA A 762 23.27 -10.77 15.52
C ALA A 762 22.72 -11.84 16.48
N TYR A 763 23.42 -12.98 16.65
CA TYR A 763 23.04 -14.01 17.62
C TYR A 763 23.05 -13.52 19.07
N ARG A 764 24.07 -12.72 19.48
CA ARG A 764 24.07 -12.11 20.82
C ARG A 764 22.85 -11.25 21.05
N LYS A 765 22.45 -10.45 20.03
CA LYS A 765 21.25 -9.61 20.13
C LYS A 765 19.98 -10.47 20.20
N ALA A 766 19.92 -11.56 19.44
CA ALA A 766 18.81 -12.52 19.50
C ALA A 766 18.68 -13.13 20.92
N VAL A 767 19.79 -13.58 21.52
CA VAL A 767 19.82 -14.12 22.89
C VAL A 767 19.38 -13.06 23.91
N GLU A 768 19.87 -11.82 23.80
CA GLU A 768 19.45 -10.71 24.68
C GLU A 768 17.93 -10.53 24.68
N LEU A 769 17.32 -10.47 23.50
CA LEU A 769 15.88 -10.27 23.34
C LEU A 769 15.08 -11.50 23.78
N ALA A 770 15.49 -12.70 23.39
CA ALA A 770 14.85 -13.95 23.82
C ALA A 770 14.89 -14.12 25.34
N SER A 771 15.99 -13.69 26.00
CA SER A 771 16.10 -13.71 27.45
C SER A 771 15.11 -12.76 28.13
N GLN A 772 14.64 -11.71 27.47
CA GLN A 772 13.58 -10.85 27.99
C GLN A 772 12.22 -11.55 27.94
N GLU A 773 11.95 -12.32 26.89
CA GLU A 773 10.72 -13.11 26.77
C GLU A 773 10.70 -14.23 27.80
N LEU A 774 11.84 -14.90 28.05
CA LEU A 774 11.96 -15.94 29.09
C LEU A 774 11.77 -15.40 30.52
N LYS A 775 11.93 -14.10 30.77
CA LYS A 775 11.55 -13.51 32.07
C LYS A 775 10.04 -13.52 32.29
N VAL A 776 9.26 -13.47 31.22
CA VAL A 776 7.78 -13.50 31.28
C VAL A 776 7.28 -14.94 31.25
N ASN A 777 7.83 -15.79 30.38
CA ASN A 777 7.52 -17.22 30.28
C ASN A 777 8.81 -18.06 30.32
N PRO A 778 9.29 -18.44 31.50
CA PRO A 778 10.56 -19.15 31.66
C PRO A 778 10.59 -20.58 31.08
N HIS A 779 9.45 -21.14 30.77
CA HIS A 779 9.30 -22.53 30.31
C HIS A 779 8.81 -22.62 28.84
N ASP A 780 8.89 -21.53 28.07
CA ASP A 780 8.52 -21.50 26.66
C ASP A 780 9.50 -22.38 25.85
N PRO A 781 9.04 -23.53 25.31
CA PRO A 781 9.95 -24.47 24.69
C PRO A 781 10.53 -23.94 23.36
N ASP A 782 9.79 -23.11 22.62
CA ASP A 782 10.23 -22.54 21.35
C ASP A 782 11.30 -21.46 21.56
N VAL A 783 11.12 -20.62 22.59
CA VAL A 783 12.12 -19.60 22.94
C VAL A 783 13.39 -20.27 23.47
N LEU A 784 13.24 -21.29 24.31
CA LEU A 784 14.36 -22.05 24.85
C LEU A 784 15.16 -22.77 23.76
N SER A 785 14.49 -23.38 22.76
CA SER A 785 15.17 -24.06 21.64
C SER A 785 15.93 -23.07 20.76
N SER A 786 15.31 -21.92 20.48
CA SER A 786 15.96 -20.84 19.72
C SER A 786 17.22 -20.32 20.41
N VAL A 787 17.15 -20.11 21.75
CA VAL A 787 18.32 -19.68 22.55
C VAL A 787 19.42 -20.73 22.53
N ALA A 788 19.07 -22.03 22.63
CA ALA A 788 20.01 -23.13 22.52
C ALA A 788 20.72 -23.15 21.16
N SER A 789 19.95 -22.94 20.08
CA SER A 789 20.49 -22.83 18.72
C SER A 789 21.48 -21.65 18.59
N TYR A 790 21.14 -20.46 19.08
CA TYR A 790 22.04 -19.30 19.00
C TYR A 790 23.33 -19.49 19.80
N TYR A 791 23.25 -20.10 21.01
CA TYR A 791 24.47 -20.46 21.77
C TYR A 791 25.33 -21.49 21.03
N SER A 792 24.74 -22.49 20.38
CA SER A 792 25.48 -23.45 19.58
C SER A 792 26.22 -22.80 18.41
N GLU A 793 25.58 -21.80 17.74
CA GLU A 793 26.20 -21.00 16.68
C GLU A 793 27.35 -20.11 17.19
N MET A 794 27.29 -19.68 18.43
CA MET A 794 28.38 -18.93 19.08
C MET A 794 29.49 -19.83 19.62
N GLY A 795 29.31 -21.18 19.59
CA GLY A 795 30.25 -22.16 20.12
C GLY A 795 30.22 -22.31 21.64
N ASP A 796 29.18 -21.77 22.30
CA ASP A 796 28.96 -21.88 23.74
C ASP A 796 28.17 -23.18 24.05
N ARG A 797 28.93 -24.28 24.17
CA ARG A 797 28.37 -25.61 24.35
C ARG A 797 27.51 -25.72 25.62
N ASP A 798 27.99 -25.15 26.72
CA ASP A 798 27.37 -25.38 28.03
C ASP A 798 25.98 -24.76 28.08
N HIS A 799 25.85 -23.50 27.62
CA HIS A 799 24.56 -22.85 27.55
C HIS A 799 23.66 -23.49 26.48
N ALA A 800 24.18 -23.86 25.30
CA ALA A 800 23.40 -24.53 24.25
C ALA A 800 22.73 -25.80 24.80
N LEU A 801 23.46 -26.68 25.46
CA LEU A 801 22.93 -27.94 26.02
C LEU A 801 22.00 -27.72 27.23
N LEU A 802 22.28 -26.69 28.05
CA LEU A 802 21.41 -26.33 29.17
C LEU A 802 20.01 -25.92 28.67
N TYR A 803 19.93 -24.94 27.72
CA TYR A 803 18.66 -24.45 27.20
C TYR A 803 17.95 -25.51 26.36
N LEU A 804 18.68 -26.31 25.57
CA LEU A 804 18.11 -27.44 24.83
C LEU A 804 17.45 -28.45 25.77
N GLY A 805 18.12 -28.82 26.88
CA GLY A 805 17.55 -29.72 27.86
C GLY A 805 16.25 -29.20 28.49
N GLN A 806 16.17 -27.89 28.77
CA GLN A 806 14.96 -27.26 29.28
C GLN A 806 13.84 -27.24 28.22
N SER A 807 14.16 -26.93 26.95
CA SER A 807 13.21 -26.97 25.85
C SER A 807 12.59 -28.35 25.67
N LEU A 808 13.43 -29.40 25.64
CA LEU A 808 13.00 -30.79 25.45
C LEU A 808 12.16 -31.33 26.61
N GLN A 809 12.29 -30.80 27.82
CA GLN A 809 11.42 -31.17 28.94
C GLN A 809 9.96 -30.78 28.71
N ASN A 810 9.72 -29.67 28.01
CA ASN A 810 8.39 -29.09 27.77
C ASN A 810 7.85 -29.38 26.36
N GLY A 811 8.75 -29.65 25.37
CA GLY A 811 8.41 -29.79 23.94
C GLY A 811 8.93 -31.10 23.31
N HIS A 812 9.07 -32.21 24.07
CA HIS A 812 9.72 -33.42 23.62
C HIS A 812 9.10 -34.15 22.41
N ASN A 813 7.89 -33.84 22.03
CA ASN A 813 7.20 -34.40 20.85
C ASN A 813 7.01 -33.40 19.72
N ASP A 814 7.47 -32.19 19.90
CA ASP A 814 7.36 -31.17 18.86
C ASP A 814 8.47 -31.37 17.81
N LYS A 815 8.06 -31.62 16.56
CA LYS A 815 8.99 -31.89 15.45
C LYS A 815 9.93 -30.73 15.14
N ASP A 816 9.51 -29.49 15.39
CA ASP A 816 10.32 -28.31 15.11
C ASP A 816 11.39 -28.14 16.20
N ILE A 817 11.05 -28.41 17.48
CA ILE A 817 12.01 -28.49 18.61
C ILE A 817 13.00 -29.67 18.43
N LEU A 818 12.53 -30.81 17.92
CA LEU A 818 13.41 -31.96 17.63
C LEU A 818 14.39 -31.64 16.48
N LEU A 819 13.95 -30.81 15.48
CA LEU A 819 14.83 -30.33 14.42
C LEU A 819 15.88 -29.36 14.97
N ASP A 820 15.49 -28.44 15.85
CA ASP A 820 16.43 -27.56 16.54
C ASP A 820 17.45 -28.34 17.36
N ALA A 821 17.03 -29.41 18.04
CA ALA A 821 17.95 -30.28 18.74
C ALA A 821 18.99 -30.88 17.80
N ALA A 822 18.58 -31.37 16.64
CA ALA A 822 19.50 -31.89 15.63
C ALA A 822 20.48 -30.80 15.15
N THR A 823 19.98 -29.55 14.94
CA THR A 823 20.81 -28.41 14.55
C THR A 823 21.83 -28.05 15.62
N VAL A 824 21.42 -28.01 16.89
CA VAL A 824 22.32 -27.73 18.02
C VAL A 824 23.46 -28.78 18.07
N TYR A 825 23.15 -30.07 18.02
CA TYR A 825 24.17 -31.10 18.03
C TYR A 825 25.07 -31.05 16.80
N ASN A 826 24.51 -30.74 15.63
CA ASN A 826 25.32 -30.59 14.41
C ASN A 826 26.30 -29.42 14.49
N ASN A 827 25.85 -28.27 15.00
CA ASN A 827 26.69 -27.10 15.20
C ASN A 827 27.81 -27.35 16.23
N LEU A 828 27.55 -28.18 17.25
CA LEU A 828 28.56 -28.61 18.23
C LEU A 828 29.49 -29.70 17.72
N GLY A 829 29.34 -30.16 16.47
CA GLY A 829 30.17 -31.19 15.84
C GLY A 829 29.80 -32.62 16.21
N GLU A 830 28.69 -32.82 16.93
CA GLU A 830 28.22 -34.13 17.37
C GLU A 830 27.32 -34.81 16.32
N THR A 831 27.91 -35.09 15.15
CA THR A 831 27.19 -35.58 13.98
C THR A 831 26.37 -36.86 14.21
N GLY A 832 26.81 -37.74 15.10
CA GLY A 832 26.05 -38.93 15.47
C GLY A 832 24.72 -38.61 16.17
N LEU A 833 24.76 -37.72 17.16
CA LEU A 833 23.56 -37.27 17.85
C LEU A 833 22.68 -36.44 16.93
N ALA A 834 23.27 -35.60 16.08
CA ALA A 834 22.51 -34.84 15.09
C ALA A 834 21.64 -35.75 14.19
N VAL A 835 22.23 -36.85 13.67
CA VAL A 835 21.52 -37.84 12.85
C VAL A 835 20.44 -38.58 13.66
N GLU A 836 20.71 -38.91 14.92
CA GLU A 836 19.72 -39.52 15.81
C GLU A 836 18.50 -38.61 15.99
N TRP A 837 18.74 -37.33 16.28
CA TRP A 837 17.66 -36.35 16.48
C TRP A 837 16.91 -36.08 15.19
N LEU A 838 17.56 -36.04 14.01
CA LEU A 838 16.89 -36.00 12.72
C LEU A 838 15.95 -37.20 12.52
N GLY A 839 16.36 -38.40 12.99
CA GLY A 839 15.50 -39.57 12.98
C GLY A 839 14.22 -39.38 13.81
N LYS A 840 14.35 -38.82 15.02
CA LYS A 840 13.19 -38.46 15.87
C LYS A 840 12.32 -37.42 15.22
N THR A 841 12.89 -36.38 14.59
CA THR A 841 12.21 -35.34 13.84
C THR A 841 11.33 -35.91 12.72
N VAL A 842 11.88 -36.88 11.94
CA VAL A 842 11.11 -37.56 10.86
C VAL A 842 10.00 -38.43 11.46
N GLN A 843 10.26 -39.13 12.56
CA GLN A 843 9.26 -39.95 13.27
C GLN A 843 8.12 -39.09 13.82
N ALA A 844 8.40 -37.84 14.25
CA ALA A 844 7.41 -36.88 14.69
C ALA A 844 6.63 -36.20 13.53
N GLY A 845 6.91 -36.64 12.28
CA GLY A 845 6.16 -36.19 11.10
C GLY A 845 6.76 -35.00 10.34
N TYR A 846 8.03 -34.67 10.55
CA TYR A 846 8.74 -33.72 9.71
C TYR A 846 9.10 -34.40 8.37
N PRO A 847 8.83 -33.76 7.20
CA PRO A 847 9.10 -34.38 5.90
C PRO A 847 10.60 -34.58 5.65
N ALA A 848 11.04 -35.82 5.48
CA ALA A 848 12.46 -36.16 5.29
C ALA A 848 13.08 -35.48 4.05
N ASN A 849 12.32 -35.33 2.97
CA ASN A 849 12.78 -34.62 1.78
C ASN A 849 13.10 -33.14 2.03
N ARG A 850 12.44 -32.47 2.98
CA ARG A 850 12.74 -31.09 3.35
C ARG A 850 14.05 -30.93 4.13
N ILE A 851 14.44 -31.95 4.91
CA ILE A 851 15.72 -31.92 5.63
C ILE A 851 16.90 -31.81 4.65
N LYS A 852 16.76 -32.36 3.46
CA LYS A 852 17.76 -32.31 2.39
C LYS A 852 18.02 -30.91 1.86
N ASP A 853 17.01 -30.05 1.91
CA ASP A 853 17.07 -28.68 1.42
C ASP A 853 17.63 -27.68 2.46
N LEU A 854 17.82 -28.14 3.72
CA LEU A 854 18.30 -27.32 4.81
C LEU A 854 19.83 -27.18 4.75
N PRO A 855 20.35 -25.95 4.58
CA PRO A 855 21.79 -25.71 4.40
C PRO A 855 22.63 -26.11 5.62
N GLU A 856 22.06 -26.13 6.82
CA GLU A 856 22.74 -26.47 8.07
C GLU A 856 23.18 -27.93 8.12
N PHE A 857 22.58 -28.87 7.37
CA PHE A 857 22.93 -30.31 7.38
C PHE A 857 23.74 -30.75 6.16
N ARG A 858 24.24 -29.83 5.32
CA ARG A 858 25.09 -30.18 4.16
C ARG A 858 26.36 -30.96 4.52
N ASN A 859 26.93 -30.68 5.70
CA ASN A 859 28.08 -31.40 6.22
C ASN A 859 27.78 -32.88 6.49
N LEU A 860 26.49 -33.26 6.60
CA LEU A 860 26.03 -34.63 6.83
C LEU A 860 25.73 -35.40 5.54
N GLU A 861 25.83 -34.78 4.36
CA GLU A 861 25.48 -35.41 3.08
C GLU A 861 26.24 -36.75 2.82
N ASN A 862 27.45 -36.91 3.35
CA ASN A 862 28.25 -38.14 3.26
C ASN A 862 28.05 -39.08 4.45
N ASN A 863 27.18 -38.77 5.41
CA ASN A 863 26.93 -39.65 6.57
C ASN A 863 25.91 -40.71 6.17
N PRO A 864 26.26 -42.05 6.37
CA PRO A 864 25.35 -43.13 5.96
C PRO A 864 23.97 -43.08 6.64
N GLY A 865 23.93 -42.75 7.93
CA GLY A 865 22.66 -42.60 8.67
C GLY A 865 21.79 -41.45 8.13
N TYR A 866 22.40 -40.34 7.80
CA TYR A 866 21.70 -39.21 7.17
C TYR A 866 21.15 -39.62 5.78
N MET A 867 21.97 -40.23 4.95
CA MET A 867 21.51 -40.70 3.64
C MET A 867 20.37 -41.72 3.74
N GLN A 868 20.38 -42.59 4.76
CA GLN A 868 19.29 -43.52 4.98
C GLN A 868 17.98 -42.82 5.40
N LEU A 869 18.05 -41.71 6.14
CA LEU A 869 16.90 -40.91 6.55
C LEU A 869 16.30 -40.15 5.40
N VAL A 870 17.11 -39.45 4.60
CA VAL A 870 16.64 -38.56 3.53
C VAL A 870 16.44 -39.24 2.19
N GLY A 871 16.99 -40.47 2.01
CA GLY A 871 16.94 -41.25 0.77
C GLY A 871 15.72 -42.16 0.62
N LYS A 872 14.88 -42.36 1.66
CA LYS A 872 13.67 -43.19 1.58
C LYS A 872 12.54 -42.44 0.91
N PRO A 873 11.93 -42.99 -0.19
CA PRO A 873 10.67 -42.42 -0.70
C PRO A 873 9.61 -42.56 0.39
N GLN A 874 8.89 -41.51 0.69
CA GLN A 874 7.69 -41.58 1.53
C GLN A 874 6.71 -42.56 0.89
N ALA A 875 6.27 -43.59 1.65
CA ALA A 875 5.08 -44.35 1.30
C ALA A 875 3.89 -43.35 1.28
N SER A 876 3.29 -43.21 0.10
CA SER A 876 2.05 -42.42 -0.07
C SER A 876 0.94 -43.03 0.80
N ASN A 877 0.56 -42.33 1.85
CA ASN A 877 -0.74 -42.52 2.52
C ASN A 877 -1.75 -41.55 1.98
#